data_c093d250c2163a3b2a0a79449c4aabde
#
_entry.id   c093d250c2163a3b2a0a79449c4aabde
#
_cell.length_a   1.000
_cell.length_b   1.000
_cell.length_c   1.000
_cell.angle_alpha   90.00
_cell.angle_beta   90.00
_cell.angle_gamma   90.00
#
_symmetry.space_group_name_H-M   'P 1'
#
loop_
_entity.id
_entity.type
_entity.pdbx_description
1 polymer ?
#
loop_
_entity_poly.entity_id
_entity_poly.type
_entity_poly.pdbx_seq_one_letter_code
_entity_poly.pdbx_strand_id
1 'polypeptide(L)'
;MINREQNTVIVLEDKIPEIDKNEMSFLKKCISDMGYTVKTMNVEQLLNCLPTGQSFPNFFSNVMIVPNCRNMPLETKELLKYYNENHGSLIFIGGPLYYNYVKSENGGFIKAELDNNTLDANFASDNPYVRSGVAPLYKVYPVKKITQLKTNPEQHIYSDELKISTPIDAIIPCQTNHGLGYNTGANCRFISLVDCYSDYDSDDIIEAGQNNGNRGSFAFIELENTRGLGFEGKLHYGLVEGTQTGSAVAHIGYSGGIQNIPGAEKLLGSIINKLKNGLYLFEAGCCGIRFRDGDDVLFGAQIMNTTSFFKKVNLEFEVNIKNKKQVYNFEKIVSPKCIADVNFRLTCEELKSAGLEFDTDCSVKVSLYDEGKVLDSIESVFSYESVISIENPDEFVSAKDGKFYYRGKPWYLAGINYWPSHIQSKEKSDYWCGYCDSSNYDPITVEKDLAYMEKLGLNCILMRVDFSEFDHCLHGLRDLIYRAGKHNIKIGLAIPKAIASRYYNKTVVEYLFSKVNVRNNPTIAFIDVEWESGNDGFSNVLTKLSWEFNDEWDSWLTEKYVNLENAQEELNIEFETDIYGHPAIPVLEKANNTNVTAEVCDFIDNSIKRYWTNMYPHLKSLLPNQMITFRFGGAYPKGKPQATDYVDFVPLEIYDFNGFDKFEEDGCRDNCVGLCVAATETQRYETDYKKPIIWAEYGRSACGIKWHEELFYDRENMKYLDREVHYQTLYNDYMQQAVEECNCSGTAPWWWCGGFRYTELADFGYVMPDGTLTESGKSYVAFCERMKHKASETDERESFVVEGNVYDYVDGKNDMLKKIGIEAYKTAKKLDKKLVIKPTYKSNQ
;
A
#
# COMPACT_ATOMS: atom_id res chain seq x y z
N MET A 1 -41.36 9.15 -28.44
CA MET A 1 -40.04 9.80 -28.72
C MET A 1 -39.00 8.68 -28.74
N ILE A 2 -38.68 8.21 -29.95
CA ILE A 2 -37.87 7.02 -30.13
C ILE A 2 -36.41 7.40 -30.06
N ASN A 3 -35.74 6.92 -29.04
CA ASN A 3 -34.39 6.38 -28.99
C ASN A 3 -33.26 7.08 -29.77
N ARG A 4 -33.19 8.40 -29.85
CA ARG A 4 -32.01 9.09 -30.39
C ARG A 4 -30.81 8.89 -29.50
N GLU A 5 -31.01 8.78 -28.18
CA GLU A 5 -29.94 8.57 -27.19
C GLU A 5 -29.22 7.21 -27.35
N GLN A 6 -29.98 6.13 -27.61
CA GLN A 6 -29.40 4.80 -27.78
C GLN A 6 -28.60 4.63 -29.07
N ASN A 7 -28.96 5.33 -30.13
CA ASN A 7 -28.37 5.16 -31.47
C ASN A 7 -27.28 6.19 -31.79
N THR A 8 -26.92 7.06 -30.87
CA THR A 8 -25.97 8.13 -31.13
C THR A 8 -24.75 7.97 -30.24
N VAL A 9 -23.57 8.19 -30.80
CA VAL A 9 -22.31 8.36 -30.07
C VAL A 9 -21.78 9.76 -30.36
N ILE A 10 -21.43 10.49 -29.31
CA ILE A 10 -20.81 11.81 -29.43
C ILE A 10 -19.29 11.63 -29.58
N VAL A 11 -18.68 12.37 -30.49
CA VAL A 11 -17.23 12.47 -30.61
C VAL A 11 -16.84 13.93 -30.48
N LEU A 12 -15.96 14.24 -29.53
CA LEU A 12 -15.39 15.58 -29.38
C LEU A 12 -14.41 15.82 -30.52
N GLU A 13 -14.68 16.83 -31.33
CA GLU A 13 -13.87 17.22 -32.49
C GLU A 13 -13.65 18.73 -32.50
N ASP A 14 -12.40 19.14 -32.30
CA ASP A 14 -12.02 20.55 -32.34
C ASP A 14 -10.58 20.72 -32.81
N LYS A 15 -10.12 21.94 -32.95
CA LYS A 15 -8.73 22.28 -33.29
C LYS A 15 -7.80 22.18 -32.08
N ILE A 16 -7.91 21.08 -31.34
CA ILE A 16 -7.04 20.77 -30.20
C ILE A 16 -5.69 20.25 -30.74
N PRO A 17 -4.55 20.68 -30.15
CA PRO A 17 -3.24 20.18 -30.59
C PRO A 17 -3.16 18.65 -30.61
N GLU A 18 -2.49 18.11 -31.62
CA GLU A 18 -2.22 16.68 -31.79
C GLU A 18 -3.44 15.78 -32.06
N ILE A 19 -4.64 16.34 -32.28
CA ILE A 19 -5.73 15.53 -32.83
C ILE A 19 -5.45 15.21 -34.29
N ASP A 20 -5.28 13.89 -34.58
CA ASP A 20 -5.03 13.39 -35.95
C ASP A 20 -6.37 13.28 -36.71
N LYS A 21 -6.41 13.82 -37.92
CA LYS A 21 -7.56 13.68 -38.83
C LYS A 21 -7.84 12.23 -39.22
N ASN A 22 -6.81 11.39 -39.31
CA ASN A 22 -6.96 9.98 -39.59
C ASN A 22 -7.62 9.23 -38.41
N GLU A 23 -7.23 9.60 -37.19
CA GLU A 23 -7.89 9.08 -35.97
C GLU A 23 -9.37 9.46 -35.96
N MET A 24 -9.69 10.73 -36.21
CA MET A 24 -11.09 11.16 -36.27
C MET A 24 -11.90 10.43 -37.34
N SER A 25 -11.32 10.21 -38.52
CA SER A 25 -11.95 9.47 -39.60
C SER A 25 -12.17 8.00 -39.22
N PHE A 26 -11.18 7.40 -38.56
CA PHE A 26 -11.25 6.03 -38.05
C PHE A 26 -12.38 5.87 -37.00
N LEU A 27 -12.42 6.76 -35.98
CA LEU A 27 -13.44 6.74 -34.95
C LEU A 27 -14.85 6.85 -35.54
N LYS A 28 -15.06 7.81 -36.44
CA LYS A 28 -16.35 8.01 -37.12
C LYS A 28 -16.78 6.77 -37.93
N LYS A 29 -15.81 6.17 -38.64
CA LYS A 29 -16.05 4.95 -39.42
C LYS A 29 -16.43 3.78 -38.49
N CYS A 30 -15.64 3.50 -37.46
CA CYS A 30 -15.93 2.43 -36.51
C CYS A 30 -17.31 2.54 -35.90
N ILE A 31 -17.69 3.75 -35.43
CA ILE A 31 -19.03 4.02 -34.87
C ILE A 31 -20.13 3.73 -35.89
N SER A 32 -19.97 4.20 -37.16
CA SER A 32 -20.95 4.04 -38.23
C SER A 32 -21.07 2.59 -38.65
N ASP A 33 -19.95 1.85 -38.75
CA ASP A 33 -19.91 0.41 -39.10
C ASP A 33 -20.64 -0.45 -38.08
N MET A 34 -20.72 0.01 -36.83
CA MET A 34 -21.50 -0.60 -35.74
C MET A 34 -22.98 -0.24 -35.78
N GLY A 35 -23.42 0.59 -36.72
CA GLY A 35 -24.81 1.02 -36.88
C GLY A 35 -25.22 2.21 -35.98
N TYR A 36 -24.26 2.85 -35.32
CA TYR A 36 -24.57 4.07 -34.52
C TYR A 36 -24.46 5.34 -35.37
N THR A 37 -25.25 6.34 -35.02
CA THR A 37 -25.14 7.69 -35.56
C THR A 37 -24.01 8.45 -34.84
N VAL A 38 -23.09 9.01 -35.62
CA VAL A 38 -22.04 9.87 -35.09
C VAL A 38 -22.53 11.30 -34.96
N LYS A 39 -22.35 11.90 -33.78
CA LYS A 39 -22.55 13.35 -33.58
C LYS A 39 -21.21 13.95 -33.12
N THR A 40 -20.67 14.87 -33.92
CA THR A 40 -19.49 15.63 -33.49
C THR A 40 -19.90 16.89 -32.73
N MET A 41 -19.09 17.23 -31.70
CA MET A 41 -19.25 18.47 -30.95
C MET A 41 -17.86 19.10 -30.77
N ASN A 42 -17.77 20.41 -30.91
CA ASN A 42 -16.57 21.16 -30.57
C ASN A 42 -16.63 21.62 -29.09
N VAL A 43 -15.55 22.17 -28.59
CA VAL A 43 -15.45 22.62 -27.18
C VAL A 43 -16.49 23.69 -26.86
N GLU A 44 -16.71 24.67 -27.75
CA GLU A 44 -17.70 25.73 -27.55
C GLU A 44 -19.12 25.15 -27.45
N GLN A 45 -19.50 24.24 -28.38
CA GLN A 45 -20.80 23.57 -28.34
C GLN A 45 -20.94 22.73 -27.06
N LEU A 46 -19.87 22.15 -26.61
CA LEU A 46 -19.84 21.36 -25.36
C LEU A 46 -20.06 22.28 -24.16
N LEU A 47 -19.32 23.41 -24.08
CA LEU A 47 -19.47 24.39 -23.00
C LEU A 47 -20.85 25.01 -22.95
N ASN A 48 -21.49 25.20 -24.08
CA ASN A 48 -22.88 25.67 -24.15
C ASN A 48 -23.93 24.67 -23.66
N CYS A 49 -23.50 23.42 -23.37
CA CYS A 49 -24.34 22.41 -22.72
C CYS A 49 -24.32 22.51 -21.18
N LEU A 50 -23.48 23.36 -20.58
CA LEU A 50 -23.55 23.61 -19.14
C LEU A 50 -24.85 24.28 -18.75
N PRO A 51 -25.49 23.90 -17.65
CA PRO A 51 -26.77 24.50 -17.23
C PRO A 51 -26.56 25.97 -16.91
N THR A 52 -27.22 26.83 -17.67
CA THR A 52 -27.41 28.25 -17.39
C THR A 52 -28.76 28.42 -16.73
N GLY A 53 -28.81 28.42 -15.41
CA GLY A 53 -30.09 28.57 -14.69
C GLY A 53 -30.92 27.28 -14.59
N GLN A 54 -32.20 27.31 -14.94
CA GLN A 54 -33.15 26.22 -14.69
C GLN A 54 -33.29 25.16 -15.80
N SER A 55 -32.49 25.20 -16.86
CA SER A 55 -32.60 24.24 -17.97
C SER A 55 -31.45 23.22 -17.95
N PHE A 56 -31.81 21.96 -17.86
CA PHE A 56 -30.85 20.86 -18.03
C PHE A 56 -30.55 20.69 -19.53
N PRO A 57 -29.27 20.64 -19.93
CA PRO A 57 -28.88 20.37 -21.29
C PRO A 57 -29.32 18.96 -21.70
N ASN A 58 -29.98 18.83 -22.82
CA ASN A 58 -30.28 17.54 -23.43
C ASN A 58 -29.03 17.03 -24.15
N PHE A 59 -28.23 16.20 -23.48
CA PHE A 59 -27.24 15.39 -24.17
C PHE A 59 -27.95 14.34 -25.02
N PHE A 60 -27.65 14.34 -26.32
CA PHE A 60 -28.31 13.45 -27.29
C PHE A 60 -27.76 12.02 -27.26
N SER A 61 -26.85 11.73 -26.34
CA SER A 61 -26.21 10.42 -26.20
C SER A 61 -25.76 10.20 -24.75
N ASN A 62 -25.75 8.95 -24.35
CA ASN A 62 -25.17 8.51 -23.09
C ASN A 62 -23.67 8.04 -23.21
N VAL A 63 -23.09 8.14 -24.41
CA VAL A 63 -21.67 7.81 -24.63
C VAL A 63 -20.99 8.92 -25.40
N MET A 64 -19.89 9.44 -24.86
CA MET A 64 -19.05 10.46 -25.48
C MET A 64 -17.61 9.95 -25.56
N ILE A 65 -17.01 10.09 -26.75
CA ILE A 65 -15.59 9.81 -26.97
C ILE A 65 -14.82 11.12 -26.94
N VAL A 66 -13.77 11.14 -26.14
CA VAL A 66 -12.82 12.25 -25.98
C VAL A 66 -11.46 11.79 -26.53
N PRO A 67 -11.19 12.02 -27.82
CA PRO A 67 -9.89 11.69 -28.40
C PRO A 67 -8.83 12.65 -27.88
N ASN A 68 -7.60 12.17 -27.82
CA ASN A 68 -6.45 12.95 -27.35
C ASN A 68 -6.70 13.66 -26.00
N CYS A 69 -7.22 12.90 -25.03
CA CYS A 69 -7.56 13.39 -23.70
C CYS A 69 -6.37 14.02 -22.93
N ARG A 70 -5.14 13.78 -23.41
CA ARG A 70 -3.90 14.38 -22.93
C ARG A 70 -3.85 15.90 -23.09
N ASN A 71 -4.43 16.44 -24.16
CA ASN A 71 -4.36 17.85 -24.53
C ASN A 71 -5.72 18.56 -24.41
N MET A 72 -6.44 18.36 -23.33
CA MET A 72 -7.77 18.96 -23.13
C MET A 72 -7.71 20.36 -22.55
N PRO A 73 -8.55 21.31 -23.04
CA PRO A 73 -8.73 22.60 -22.40
C PRO A 73 -9.31 22.46 -21.00
N LEU A 74 -8.74 23.18 -20.02
CA LEU A 74 -9.16 23.09 -18.62
C LEU A 74 -10.63 23.44 -18.39
N GLU A 75 -11.17 24.37 -19.16
CA GLU A 75 -12.57 24.76 -19.11
C GLU A 75 -13.55 23.61 -19.41
N THR A 76 -13.09 22.56 -20.09
CA THR A 76 -13.92 21.38 -20.37
C THR A 76 -14.06 20.46 -19.15
N LYS A 77 -13.24 20.63 -18.11
CA LYS A 77 -13.19 19.77 -16.92
C LYS A 77 -14.55 19.65 -16.22
N GLU A 78 -15.12 20.79 -15.83
CA GLU A 78 -16.38 20.82 -15.11
C GLU A 78 -17.53 20.27 -15.95
N LEU A 79 -17.45 20.43 -17.25
CA LEU A 79 -18.47 19.93 -18.15
C LEU A 79 -18.42 18.40 -18.32
N LEU A 80 -17.21 17.83 -18.51
CA LEU A 80 -17.06 16.38 -18.59
C LEU A 80 -17.46 15.72 -17.27
N LYS A 81 -17.11 16.36 -16.16
CA LYS A 81 -17.58 15.98 -14.83
C LYS A 81 -19.10 15.99 -14.75
N TYR A 82 -19.73 17.11 -15.13
CA TYR A 82 -21.18 17.25 -15.15
C TYR A 82 -21.86 16.21 -16.06
N TYR A 83 -21.29 15.94 -17.23
CA TYR A 83 -21.81 14.90 -18.15
C TYR A 83 -21.78 13.52 -17.49
N ASN A 84 -20.67 13.18 -16.85
CA ASN A 84 -20.51 11.91 -16.16
C ASN A 84 -21.40 11.81 -14.90
N GLU A 85 -21.52 12.89 -14.12
CA GLU A 85 -22.45 13.00 -12.96
C GLU A 85 -23.92 12.84 -13.36
N ASN A 86 -24.26 13.20 -14.58
CA ASN A 86 -25.60 12.98 -15.15
C ASN A 86 -25.69 11.66 -15.94
N HIS A 87 -24.85 10.68 -15.54
CA HIS A 87 -24.85 9.32 -16.05
C HIS A 87 -24.45 9.17 -17.54
N GLY A 88 -23.70 10.14 -18.07
CA GLY A 88 -23.00 9.99 -19.33
C GLY A 88 -21.77 9.12 -19.17
N SER A 89 -21.59 8.13 -20.03
CA SER A 89 -20.37 7.33 -20.09
C SER A 89 -19.34 7.99 -20.99
N LEU A 90 -18.08 8.04 -20.53
CA LEU A 90 -16.97 8.66 -21.23
C LEU A 90 -16.01 7.59 -21.77
N ILE A 91 -15.43 7.82 -22.94
CA ILE A 91 -14.32 7.06 -23.49
C ILE A 91 -13.17 8.04 -23.72
N PHE A 92 -12.15 7.95 -22.90
CA PHE A 92 -10.93 8.72 -23.07
C PHE A 92 -9.94 7.95 -23.92
N ILE A 93 -9.41 8.59 -24.97
CA ILE A 93 -8.38 8.02 -25.82
C ILE A 93 -7.17 8.95 -25.77
N GLY A 94 -5.99 8.39 -25.59
CA GLY A 94 -4.73 9.14 -25.49
C GLY A 94 -4.00 8.85 -24.19
N GLY A 95 -3.13 9.75 -23.85
CA GLY A 95 -2.36 9.70 -22.59
C GLY A 95 -3.21 10.07 -21.39
N PRO A 96 -2.56 10.43 -20.34
CA PRO A 96 -3.24 10.86 -19.12
C PRO A 96 -4.06 12.14 -19.33
N LEU A 97 -5.21 12.19 -18.68
CA LEU A 97 -6.16 13.30 -18.77
C LEU A 97 -5.52 14.64 -18.37
N TYR A 98 -5.67 15.65 -19.23
CA TYR A 98 -5.15 17.01 -18.98
C TYR A 98 -3.65 17.07 -18.68
N TYR A 99 -2.86 16.15 -19.24
CA TYR A 99 -1.41 16.11 -19.03
C TYR A 99 -0.72 17.38 -19.52
N ASN A 100 -1.09 17.88 -20.73
CA ASN A 100 -0.64 19.15 -21.26
C ASN A 100 -1.71 20.21 -21.07
N TYR A 101 -1.30 21.40 -20.65
CA TYR A 101 -2.21 22.53 -20.60
C TYR A 101 -2.48 23.06 -21.99
N VAL A 102 -3.75 23.29 -22.24
CA VAL A 102 -4.23 23.81 -23.50
C VAL A 102 -5.15 25.00 -23.24
N LYS A 103 -4.95 26.10 -23.95
CA LYS A 103 -5.78 27.30 -23.85
C LYS A 103 -6.30 27.72 -25.23
N SER A 104 -7.46 28.38 -25.23
CA SER A 104 -8.03 28.95 -26.45
C SER A 104 -7.23 30.15 -26.93
N GLU A 105 -6.88 30.17 -28.22
CA GLU A 105 -6.19 31.28 -28.85
C GLU A 105 -6.55 31.37 -30.33
N ASN A 106 -6.94 32.58 -30.80
CA ASN A 106 -7.23 32.89 -32.23
C ASN A 106 -8.18 31.88 -32.91
N GLY A 107 -9.22 31.39 -32.20
CA GLY A 107 -10.22 30.45 -32.74
C GLY A 107 -9.69 29.01 -32.90
N GLY A 108 -8.68 28.64 -32.14
CA GLY A 108 -8.16 27.30 -31.95
C GLY A 108 -7.56 27.15 -30.55
N PHE A 109 -6.74 26.14 -30.36
CA PHE A 109 -6.10 25.85 -29.09
C PHE A 109 -4.61 25.71 -29.27
N ILE A 110 -3.84 26.18 -28.28
CA ILE A 110 -2.38 26.03 -28.22
C ILE A 110 -1.99 25.39 -26.89
N LYS A 111 -0.84 24.70 -26.91
CA LYS A 111 -0.19 24.28 -25.64
C LYS A 111 0.25 25.52 -24.89
N ALA A 112 -0.08 25.63 -23.63
CA ALA A 112 0.33 26.70 -22.75
C ALA A 112 1.41 26.17 -21.80
N GLU A 113 2.46 26.97 -21.58
CA GLU A 113 3.39 26.72 -20.48
C GLU A 113 2.68 27.08 -19.17
N LEU A 114 2.88 26.23 -18.17
CA LEU A 114 2.44 26.52 -16.81
C LEU A 114 3.34 27.60 -16.22
N ASP A 115 2.74 28.60 -15.61
CA ASP A 115 3.45 29.49 -14.71
C ASP A 115 3.98 28.68 -13.51
N ASN A 116 5.27 28.81 -13.21
CA ASN A 116 5.92 28.11 -12.10
C ASN A 116 5.18 28.30 -10.75
N ASN A 117 4.52 29.44 -10.54
CA ASN A 117 3.71 29.69 -9.35
C ASN A 117 2.42 28.85 -9.29
N THR A 118 1.93 28.36 -10.42
CA THR A 118 0.75 27.46 -10.49
C THR A 118 1.18 26.00 -10.30
N LEU A 119 2.44 25.69 -10.59
CA LEU A 119 3.03 24.36 -10.36
C LEU A 119 3.31 24.12 -8.86
N ASP A 120 3.89 25.11 -8.15
CA ASP A 120 4.36 24.94 -6.77
C ASP A 120 3.25 24.69 -5.73
N ALA A 121 2.07 25.27 -5.93
CA ALA A 121 0.96 25.08 -4.99
C ALA A 121 0.34 23.69 -5.02
N ASN A 122 0.62 22.93 -6.06
CA ASN A 122 -0.04 21.68 -6.36
C ASN A 122 0.92 20.50 -6.50
N PHE A 123 2.22 20.68 -6.48
CA PHE A 123 3.18 19.60 -6.76
C PHE A 123 3.29 18.54 -5.65
N ALA A 124 2.92 18.85 -4.41
CA ALA A 124 2.93 17.89 -3.31
C ALA A 124 1.70 16.93 -3.31
N SER A 125 0.65 17.31 -4.04
CA SER A 125 -0.49 16.45 -4.37
C SER A 125 -0.53 16.09 -5.87
N ASP A 126 0.56 16.26 -6.58
CA ASP A 126 0.63 16.66 -7.97
C ASP A 126 0.87 15.56 -8.97
N ASN A 127 0.05 14.59 -8.86
CA ASN A 127 -0.31 13.87 -10.07
C ASN A 127 -1.21 14.79 -10.92
N PRO A 128 -0.82 15.18 -12.15
CA PRO A 128 -1.68 15.95 -13.05
C PRO A 128 -3.05 15.27 -13.29
N TYR A 129 -3.18 14.00 -12.97
CA TYR A 129 -4.39 13.19 -13.10
C TYR A 129 -5.39 13.41 -11.97
N VAL A 130 -4.91 13.62 -10.76
CA VAL A 130 -5.76 14.00 -9.62
C VAL A 130 -6.39 15.37 -9.84
N ARG A 131 -5.78 16.21 -10.67
CA ARG A 131 -6.32 17.54 -10.98
C ARG A 131 -7.55 17.52 -11.86
N SER A 132 -7.79 16.46 -12.61
CA SER A 132 -8.87 16.50 -13.60
C SER A 132 -10.26 16.57 -12.95
N GLY A 133 -10.42 15.98 -11.76
CA GLY A 133 -11.76 15.87 -11.11
C GLY A 133 -12.82 15.16 -11.97
N VAL A 134 -12.42 14.81 -13.20
CA VAL A 134 -13.17 13.97 -14.14
C VAL A 134 -12.61 12.57 -14.08
N ALA A 135 -11.37 12.48 -13.57
CA ALA A 135 -10.77 11.18 -13.35
C ALA A 135 -11.59 10.43 -12.32
N PRO A 136 -11.83 9.21 -12.59
CA PRO A 136 -12.39 8.26 -11.67
C PRO A 136 -11.49 8.08 -10.44
N LEU A 137 -11.85 7.14 -9.56
CA LEU A 137 -11.12 6.87 -8.31
C LEU A 137 -9.69 6.30 -8.53
N TYR A 138 -9.37 5.88 -9.74
CA TYR A 138 -8.04 5.40 -10.10
C TYR A 138 -7.16 6.51 -10.66
N LYS A 139 -5.86 6.27 -10.65
CA LYS A 139 -4.84 7.10 -11.29
C LYS A 139 -4.35 6.43 -12.57
N VAL A 140 -4.29 7.21 -13.64
CA VAL A 140 -3.72 6.80 -14.92
C VAL A 140 -2.32 7.40 -15.02
N TYR A 141 -1.34 6.60 -15.32
CA TYR A 141 0.06 6.99 -15.32
C TYR A 141 0.69 6.91 -16.71
N PRO A 142 1.59 7.84 -17.05
CA PRO A 142 2.37 7.70 -18.27
C PRO A 142 3.33 6.53 -18.19
N VAL A 143 3.49 5.82 -19.28
CA VAL A 143 4.52 4.79 -19.45
C VAL A 143 5.14 4.92 -20.82
N LYS A 144 6.43 4.63 -20.94
CA LYS A 144 7.17 4.71 -22.20
C LYS A 144 7.26 3.40 -22.95
N LYS A 145 7.30 2.30 -22.23
CA LYS A 145 7.53 0.99 -22.84
C LYS A 145 6.74 -0.09 -22.12
N ILE A 146 6.19 -1.00 -22.89
CA ILE A 146 5.49 -2.18 -22.39
C ILE A 146 6.24 -3.43 -22.80
N THR A 147 6.61 -4.25 -21.83
CA THR A 147 7.30 -5.52 -22.03
C THR A 147 6.36 -6.66 -22.40
N GLN A 148 5.18 -6.67 -21.80
CA GLN A 148 4.22 -7.76 -22.00
C GLN A 148 2.80 -7.20 -22.06
N LEU A 149 2.09 -7.62 -23.08
CA LEU A 149 0.65 -7.44 -23.17
C LEU A 149 -0.02 -8.77 -22.86
N LYS A 150 -0.97 -8.73 -21.95
CA LYS A 150 -1.85 -9.87 -21.66
C LYS A 150 -3.28 -9.40 -21.81
N THR A 151 -4.05 -10.16 -22.57
CA THR A 151 -5.50 -9.97 -22.60
C THR A 151 -6.12 -10.60 -21.35
N ASN A 152 -7.14 -9.96 -20.82
CA ASN A 152 -7.93 -10.57 -19.77
C ASN A 152 -8.68 -11.79 -20.35
N PRO A 153 -8.37 -13.02 -19.90
CA PRO A 153 -8.96 -14.24 -20.48
C PRO A 153 -10.49 -14.30 -20.33
N GLU A 154 -11.06 -13.66 -19.33
CA GLU A 154 -12.51 -13.60 -19.11
C GLU A 154 -13.22 -12.68 -20.10
N GLN A 155 -12.52 -11.73 -20.65
CA GLN A 155 -13.11 -10.72 -21.56
C GLN A 155 -12.91 -11.10 -23.03
N HIS A 156 -12.01 -12.03 -23.37
CA HIS A 156 -11.74 -12.59 -24.70
C HIS A 156 -11.66 -11.61 -25.89
N ILE A 157 -11.40 -10.33 -25.60
CA ILE A 157 -11.51 -9.31 -26.62
C ILE A 157 -10.31 -9.33 -27.57
N TYR A 158 -9.13 -9.73 -27.06
CA TYR A 158 -7.90 -9.73 -27.88
C TYR A 158 -6.90 -10.76 -27.40
N SER A 159 -6.94 -11.96 -27.88
CA SER A 159 -5.93 -12.95 -27.47
C SER A 159 -4.60 -12.78 -28.21
N ASP A 160 -4.58 -12.50 -29.52
CA ASP A 160 -3.34 -12.53 -30.32
C ASP A 160 -3.23 -11.40 -31.35
N GLU A 161 -4.20 -10.51 -31.43
CA GLU A 161 -4.31 -9.53 -32.53
C GLU A 161 -3.73 -8.15 -32.22
N LEU A 162 -3.61 -7.78 -30.93
CA LEU A 162 -3.01 -6.52 -30.52
C LEU A 162 -1.49 -6.63 -30.53
N LYS A 163 -0.88 -6.11 -31.60
CA LYS A 163 0.57 -5.91 -31.65
C LYS A 163 0.86 -4.42 -31.49
N ILE A 164 1.23 -4.03 -30.28
CA ILE A 164 1.64 -2.66 -30.02
C ILE A 164 3.14 -2.58 -30.18
N SER A 165 3.57 -1.89 -31.23
CA SER A 165 4.97 -1.66 -31.54
C SER A 165 5.49 -0.31 -31.08
N THR A 166 4.60 0.56 -30.60
CA THR A 166 4.90 1.91 -30.12
C THR A 166 4.66 1.99 -28.60
N PRO A 167 5.34 2.87 -27.91
CA PRO A 167 5.14 3.08 -26.48
C PRO A 167 3.69 3.39 -26.16
N ILE A 168 3.17 2.80 -25.10
CA ILE A 168 1.89 3.16 -24.50
C ILE A 168 2.11 4.36 -23.58
N ASP A 169 1.20 5.33 -23.66
CA ASP A 169 1.39 6.59 -22.94
C ASP A 169 0.85 6.55 -21.51
N ALA A 170 -0.04 5.61 -21.21
CA ALA A 170 -0.63 5.53 -19.88
C ALA A 170 -1.15 4.14 -19.55
N ILE A 171 -0.97 3.74 -18.31
CA ILE A 171 -1.60 2.57 -17.69
C ILE A 171 -2.24 3.00 -16.37
N ILE A 172 -3.20 2.22 -15.90
CA ILE A 172 -3.55 2.24 -14.48
C ILE A 172 -2.75 1.15 -13.76
N PRO A 173 -2.43 1.36 -12.48
CA PRO A 173 -1.81 0.33 -11.67
C PRO A 173 -2.63 -0.94 -11.66
N CYS A 174 -1.96 -2.06 -11.41
CA CYS A 174 -2.65 -3.32 -11.20
C CYS A 174 -3.65 -3.17 -10.06
N GLN A 175 -4.90 -3.44 -10.35
CA GLN A 175 -6.00 -3.35 -9.39
C GLN A 175 -6.57 -4.73 -9.16
N THR A 176 -7.03 -4.99 -7.94
CA THR A 176 -8.01 -6.04 -7.73
C THR A 176 -9.30 -5.67 -8.42
N ASN A 177 -10.03 -6.65 -8.89
CA ASN A 177 -11.39 -6.42 -9.29
C ASN A 177 -12.25 -6.23 -8.04
N HIS A 178 -12.67 -5.00 -7.76
CA HIS A 178 -13.49 -4.68 -6.59
C HIS A 178 -14.85 -5.41 -6.56
N GLY A 179 -15.26 -6.02 -7.65
CA GLY A 179 -16.46 -6.84 -7.71
C GLY A 179 -16.28 -8.30 -7.29
N LEU A 180 -15.20 -8.69 -6.61
CA LEU A 180 -14.97 -10.07 -6.16
C LEU A 180 -15.96 -10.53 -5.08
N GLY A 181 -16.44 -9.62 -4.22
CA GLY A 181 -17.40 -9.91 -3.16
C GLY A 181 -18.73 -9.20 -3.37
N TYR A 182 -19.68 -9.47 -2.49
CA TYR A 182 -20.97 -8.78 -2.39
C TYR A 182 -21.06 -8.04 -1.07
N ASN A 183 -21.57 -6.80 -1.11
CA ASN A 183 -21.68 -5.93 0.06
C ASN A 183 -20.30 -5.63 0.71
N THR A 184 -19.31 -5.43 -0.16
CA THR A 184 -17.93 -5.15 0.27
C THR A 184 -17.71 -3.68 0.62
N GLY A 185 -18.66 -2.81 0.27
CA GLY A 185 -18.51 -1.35 0.40
C GLY A 185 -17.62 -0.74 -0.69
N ALA A 186 -17.38 -1.46 -1.79
CA ALA A 186 -16.59 -0.94 -2.91
C ALA A 186 -17.26 0.30 -3.54
N ASN A 187 -16.45 1.32 -3.81
CA ASN A 187 -16.90 2.53 -4.46
C ASN A 187 -16.79 2.46 -5.99
N CYS A 188 -16.03 1.52 -6.51
CA CYS A 188 -15.84 1.32 -7.94
C CYS A 188 -15.57 -0.14 -8.26
N ARG A 189 -15.82 -0.52 -9.51
CA ARG A 189 -15.38 -1.77 -10.11
C ARG A 189 -14.52 -1.49 -11.33
N PHE A 190 -13.45 -2.22 -11.44
CA PHE A 190 -12.50 -2.17 -12.55
C PHE A 190 -12.70 -3.35 -13.49
N ILE A 191 -12.86 -3.09 -14.78
CA ILE A 191 -12.91 -4.11 -15.83
C ILE A 191 -11.70 -3.88 -16.72
N SER A 192 -10.61 -4.60 -16.47
CA SER A 192 -9.43 -4.57 -17.34
C SER A 192 -9.74 -5.27 -18.65
N LEU A 193 -9.47 -4.61 -19.76
CA LEU A 193 -9.63 -5.16 -21.08
C LEU A 193 -8.30 -5.64 -21.68
N VAL A 194 -7.21 -4.94 -21.35
CA VAL A 194 -5.85 -5.28 -21.77
C VAL A 194 -4.88 -5.02 -20.62
N ASP A 195 -4.40 -6.08 -20.01
CA ASP A 195 -3.35 -6.01 -18.99
C ASP A 195 -1.96 -5.91 -19.63
N CYS A 196 -1.07 -5.19 -18.97
CA CYS A 196 0.29 -5.00 -19.41
C CYS A 196 1.27 -4.86 -18.26
N TYR A 197 2.55 -5.01 -18.57
CA TYR A 197 3.66 -4.66 -17.70
C TYR A 197 4.50 -3.60 -18.40
N SER A 198 4.84 -2.54 -17.69
CA SER A 198 5.77 -1.53 -18.18
C SER A 198 7.20 -1.91 -17.81
N ASP A 199 8.15 -1.59 -18.69
CA ASP A 199 9.58 -1.66 -18.37
C ASP A 199 10.00 -0.41 -17.58
N TYR A 200 11.07 -0.54 -16.81
CA TYR A 200 11.84 0.61 -16.37
C TYR A 200 12.50 1.27 -17.60
N ASP A 201 12.25 2.55 -17.78
CA ASP A 201 13.00 3.37 -18.75
C ASP A 201 13.87 4.37 -17.99
N SER A 202 15.18 4.28 -18.23
CA SER A 202 16.18 5.02 -17.48
C SER A 202 16.21 6.52 -17.81
N ASP A 203 15.73 6.91 -18.99
CA ASP A 203 16.02 8.25 -19.49
C ASP A 203 14.99 9.31 -19.07
N ASP A 204 13.81 8.90 -18.56
CA ASP A 204 12.69 9.81 -18.31
C ASP A 204 11.87 9.52 -17.06
N ILE A 205 12.47 8.98 -16.02
CA ILE A 205 11.79 8.76 -14.72
C ILE A 205 11.17 10.06 -14.20
N ILE A 206 11.74 11.19 -14.54
CA ILE A 206 11.28 12.51 -14.08
C ILE A 206 10.09 13.03 -14.90
N GLU A 207 10.04 12.82 -16.20
CA GLU A 207 8.97 13.35 -17.07
C GLU A 207 7.81 12.38 -17.29
N ALA A 208 8.09 11.12 -17.54
CA ALA A 208 7.08 10.06 -17.61
C ALA A 208 6.78 9.47 -16.23
N GLY A 209 7.47 9.93 -15.28
CA GLY A 209 7.48 9.69 -13.87
C GLY A 209 7.29 8.27 -13.54
N GLN A 210 7.02 7.81 -13.34
CA GLN A 210 6.58 7.33 -12.06
C GLN A 210 5.92 5.95 -12.08
N ASN A 211 5.78 5.32 -13.23
CA ASN A 211 5.20 4.01 -13.34
C ASN A 211 5.94 3.05 -14.25
N ASN A 212 7.19 3.32 -14.44
CA ASN A 212 8.07 2.36 -15.05
C ASN A 212 8.16 1.12 -14.15
N GLY A 213 8.06 -0.06 -14.74
CA GLY A 213 8.14 -1.31 -14.02
C GLY A 213 6.84 -1.74 -13.30
N ASN A 214 5.70 -1.18 -13.64
CA ASN A 214 4.43 -1.55 -13.02
C ASN A 214 3.59 -2.49 -13.89
N ARG A 215 2.81 -3.32 -13.22
CA ARG A 215 1.69 -4.01 -13.83
C ARG A 215 0.47 -3.09 -13.84
N GLY A 216 -0.22 -3.03 -14.94
CA GLY A 216 -1.41 -2.20 -15.06
C GLY A 216 -2.33 -2.63 -16.18
N SER A 217 -3.30 -1.80 -16.48
CA SER A 217 -4.20 -1.98 -17.61
C SER A 217 -4.09 -0.80 -18.58
N PHE A 218 -3.88 -1.11 -19.82
CA PHE A 218 -3.80 -0.14 -20.92
C PHE A 218 -5.18 0.28 -21.42
N ALA A 219 -6.13 -0.65 -21.41
CA ALA A 219 -7.52 -0.38 -21.78
C ALA A 219 -8.45 -1.01 -20.76
N PHE A 220 -9.36 -0.22 -20.21
CA PHE A 220 -10.25 -0.64 -19.13
C PHE A 220 -11.56 0.14 -19.13
N ILE A 221 -12.52 -0.36 -18.38
CA ILE A 221 -13.75 0.34 -17.99
C ILE A 221 -13.80 0.41 -16.47
N GLU A 222 -14.04 1.58 -15.92
CA GLU A 222 -14.36 1.78 -14.52
C GLU A 222 -15.84 2.08 -14.35
N LEU A 223 -16.45 1.38 -13.42
CA LEU A 223 -17.82 1.57 -12.96
C LEU A 223 -17.76 2.25 -11.60
N GLU A 224 -18.53 3.33 -11.43
CA GLU A 224 -18.59 4.07 -10.17
C GLU A 224 -19.98 4.01 -9.56
N ASN A 225 -20.03 3.75 -8.26
CA ASN A 225 -21.25 3.80 -7.46
C ASN A 225 -21.39 5.14 -6.72
N THR A 226 -20.33 5.53 -6.06
CA THR A 226 -20.22 6.84 -5.44
C THR A 226 -18.85 7.39 -5.77
N ARG A 227 -18.75 8.56 -6.40
CA ARG A 227 -17.51 9.30 -6.22
C ARG A 227 -17.54 9.80 -4.79
N GLY A 228 -16.78 9.15 -3.95
CA GLY A 228 -16.39 9.76 -2.71
C GLY A 228 -15.91 11.14 -3.09
N LEU A 229 -16.51 12.16 -2.55
CA LEU A 229 -16.07 13.53 -2.73
C LEU A 229 -14.57 13.49 -2.52
N GLY A 230 -13.82 13.60 -3.61
CA GLY A 230 -12.37 13.58 -3.63
C GLY A 230 -11.84 14.80 -2.89
N PHE A 231 -11.98 14.81 -1.61
CA PHE A 231 -11.44 15.77 -0.69
C PHE A 231 -10.55 15.04 0.29
N GLU A 232 -9.25 15.14 -0.01
CA GLU A 232 -8.25 15.31 1.02
C GLU A 232 -8.70 14.83 2.41
N GLY A 233 -8.72 13.52 2.66
CA GLY A 233 -8.70 12.96 4.01
C GLY A 233 -9.70 13.47 5.04
N LYS A 234 -10.75 14.19 4.66
CA LYS A 234 -11.80 14.64 5.56
C LYS A 234 -13.06 13.80 5.37
N LEU A 235 -13.22 12.84 6.25
CA LEU A 235 -14.48 12.20 6.57
C LEU A 235 -15.56 13.28 6.81
N HIS A 236 -16.35 13.57 5.79
CA HIS A 236 -17.61 14.23 6.01
C HIS A 236 -18.67 13.16 6.30
N TYR A 237 -19.05 13.06 7.56
CA TYR A 237 -20.26 12.37 7.98
C TYR A 237 -21.49 13.02 7.34
N GLY A 238 -21.86 12.51 6.20
CA GLY A 238 -23.06 12.84 5.50
C GLY A 238 -23.11 11.94 4.29
N LEU A 239 -23.90 10.87 4.35
CA LEU A 239 -24.32 10.10 3.19
C LEU A 239 -25.01 11.03 2.21
N VAL A 240 -24.23 11.70 1.40
CA VAL A 240 -24.73 12.19 0.12
C VAL A 240 -24.59 10.99 -0.80
N GLU A 241 -25.71 10.39 -1.19
CA GLU A 241 -25.74 9.47 -2.32
C GLU A 241 -24.91 10.10 -3.42
N GLY A 242 -23.87 9.40 -3.86
CA GLY A 242 -22.92 9.95 -4.81
C GLY A 242 -23.63 10.37 -6.07
N THR A 243 -23.36 11.57 -6.54
CA THR A 243 -23.94 12.14 -7.75
C THR A 243 -23.61 11.33 -9.01
N GLN A 244 -22.78 10.30 -8.90
CA GLN A 244 -22.29 9.49 -10.02
C GLN A 244 -22.64 8.00 -9.95
N THR A 245 -23.58 7.64 -9.07
CA THR A 245 -24.12 6.28 -9.05
C THR A 245 -24.59 5.89 -10.46
N GLY A 246 -24.05 4.78 -10.97
CA GLY A 246 -24.40 4.24 -12.28
C GLY A 246 -23.70 4.93 -13.46
N SER A 247 -22.53 5.52 -13.29
CA SER A 247 -21.68 6.00 -14.38
C SER A 247 -20.57 5.01 -14.76
N ALA A 248 -20.09 5.12 -16.01
CA ALA A 248 -18.99 4.31 -16.52
C ALA A 248 -17.99 5.18 -17.30
N VAL A 249 -16.71 4.95 -17.07
CA VAL A 249 -15.63 5.62 -17.78
C VAL A 249 -14.70 4.55 -18.38
N ALA A 250 -14.49 4.61 -19.69
CA ALA A 250 -13.49 3.79 -20.36
C ALA A 250 -12.26 4.65 -20.68
N HIS A 251 -11.10 4.02 -20.66
CA HIS A 251 -9.85 4.66 -21.04
C HIS A 251 -9.01 3.74 -21.91
N ILE A 252 -8.37 4.32 -22.94
CA ILE A 252 -7.39 3.67 -23.80
C ILE A 252 -6.13 4.54 -23.76
N GLY A 253 -5.10 4.05 -23.06
CA GLY A 253 -3.88 4.79 -22.74
C GLY A 253 -2.88 4.88 -23.89
N TYR A 254 -3.29 5.36 -25.07
CA TYR A 254 -2.45 5.42 -26.26
C TYR A 254 -2.64 6.71 -27.05
N SER A 255 -1.61 7.55 -27.16
CA SER A 255 -1.63 8.84 -27.84
C SER A 255 -1.11 8.79 -29.27
N GLY A 256 -0.57 7.67 -29.73
CA GLY A 256 -0.02 7.52 -31.07
C GLY A 256 -1.06 7.37 -32.20
N GLY A 257 -2.34 7.66 -31.91
CA GLY A 257 -3.49 7.50 -32.80
C GLY A 257 -4.01 6.06 -32.80
N ILE A 258 -5.23 5.89 -32.28
CA ILE A 258 -5.83 4.54 -32.08
C ILE A 258 -5.94 3.73 -33.41
N GLN A 259 -6.04 4.38 -34.54
CA GLN A 259 -6.06 3.75 -35.87
C GLN A 259 -4.76 2.97 -36.20
N ASN A 260 -3.68 3.27 -35.50
CA ASN A 260 -2.38 2.60 -35.69
C ASN A 260 -2.24 1.33 -34.85
N ILE A 261 -3.22 1.01 -34.02
CA ILE A 261 -3.23 -0.22 -33.22
C ILE A 261 -3.97 -1.31 -34.03
N PRO A 262 -3.29 -2.40 -34.42
CA PRO A 262 -3.98 -3.54 -35.05
C PRO A 262 -5.06 -4.09 -34.12
N GLY A 263 -6.29 -4.27 -34.66
CA GLY A 263 -7.43 -4.75 -33.87
C GLY A 263 -8.15 -3.69 -33.05
N ALA A 264 -7.79 -2.43 -33.18
CA ALA A 264 -8.41 -1.31 -32.46
C ALA A 264 -9.92 -1.19 -32.72
N GLU A 265 -10.40 -1.58 -33.91
CA GLU A 265 -11.83 -1.60 -34.23
C GLU A 265 -12.61 -2.51 -33.27
N LYS A 266 -12.06 -3.68 -32.98
CA LYS A 266 -12.70 -4.64 -32.06
C LYS A 266 -12.69 -4.11 -30.64
N LEU A 267 -11.57 -3.51 -30.18
CA LEU A 267 -11.47 -2.89 -28.87
C LEU A 267 -12.48 -1.77 -28.67
N LEU A 268 -12.44 -0.81 -29.56
CA LEU A 268 -13.35 0.32 -29.52
C LEU A 268 -14.81 -0.14 -29.63
N GLY A 269 -15.06 -1.09 -30.54
CA GLY A 269 -16.38 -1.69 -30.73
C GLY A 269 -16.90 -2.38 -29.47
N SER A 270 -16.07 -3.15 -28.79
CA SER A 270 -16.43 -3.79 -27.54
C SER A 270 -16.73 -2.77 -26.43
N ILE A 271 -15.89 -1.75 -26.28
CA ILE A 271 -16.09 -0.68 -25.30
C ILE A 271 -17.43 0.03 -25.56
N ILE A 272 -17.65 0.50 -26.80
CA ILE A 272 -18.89 1.21 -27.17
C ILE A 272 -20.10 0.34 -26.89
N ASN A 273 -20.08 -0.93 -27.31
CA ASN A 273 -21.19 -1.85 -27.08
C ASN A 273 -21.47 -2.10 -25.60
N LYS A 274 -20.43 -2.28 -24.77
CA LYS A 274 -20.59 -2.42 -23.33
C LYS A 274 -21.19 -1.16 -22.72
N LEU A 275 -20.69 0.03 -23.06
CA LEU A 275 -21.22 1.29 -22.54
C LEU A 275 -22.64 1.59 -23.05
N LYS A 276 -22.95 1.22 -24.29
CA LYS A 276 -24.31 1.37 -24.87
C LYS A 276 -25.33 0.40 -24.28
N ASN A 277 -24.90 -0.84 -24.00
CA ASN A 277 -25.74 -1.81 -23.30
C ASN A 277 -26.00 -1.32 -21.86
N GLY A 278 -24.96 -0.83 -21.18
CA GLY A 278 -25.02 -0.18 -19.88
C GLY A 278 -25.53 -1.07 -18.75
N LEU A 279 -25.40 -2.39 -18.86
CA LEU A 279 -25.72 -3.36 -17.83
C LEU A 279 -24.46 -4.04 -17.33
N TYR A 280 -24.23 -3.99 -16.03
CA TYR A 280 -23.03 -4.53 -15.38
C TYR A 280 -23.39 -5.16 -14.04
N LEU A 281 -22.58 -6.11 -13.59
CA LEU A 281 -22.45 -6.44 -12.19
C LEU A 281 -21.51 -5.40 -11.56
N PHE A 282 -21.96 -4.68 -10.53
CA PHE A 282 -21.09 -3.78 -9.76
C PHE A 282 -20.33 -4.53 -8.67
N GLU A 283 -21.06 -5.27 -7.86
CA GLU A 283 -20.55 -6.25 -6.90
C GLU A 283 -21.31 -7.56 -7.05
N ALA A 284 -20.66 -8.70 -6.88
CA ALA A 284 -21.33 -9.98 -6.86
C ALA A 284 -20.47 -11.05 -6.19
N GLY A 285 -21.11 -12.01 -5.55
CA GLY A 285 -20.44 -13.09 -4.83
C GLY A 285 -21.04 -13.34 -3.46
N CYS A 286 -20.21 -13.46 -2.44
CA CYS A 286 -20.59 -13.60 -1.04
C CYS A 286 -20.08 -12.42 -0.18
N CYS A 287 -20.71 -12.21 0.98
CA CYS A 287 -20.46 -11.06 1.85
C CYS A 287 -19.12 -11.11 2.61
N GLY A 288 -18.31 -12.13 2.40
CA GLY A 288 -17.02 -12.30 3.07
C GLY A 288 -16.24 -13.46 2.46
N ILE A 289 -15.00 -13.62 2.89
CA ILE A 289 -14.07 -14.61 2.32
C ILE A 289 -13.87 -15.77 3.28
N ARG A 290 -13.80 -15.50 4.60
CA ARG A 290 -13.56 -16.55 5.59
C ARG A 290 -14.55 -16.43 6.74
N PHE A 291 -15.32 -17.50 6.94
CA PHE A 291 -16.43 -17.60 7.90
C PHE A 291 -16.07 -18.51 9.06
N ARG A 292 -16.79 -18.38 10.18
CA ARG A 292 -16.71 -19.29 11.32
C ARG A 292 -17.80 -20.34 11.26
N ASP A 293 -17.61 -21.42 12.02
CA ASP A 293 -18.67 -22.40 12.20
C ASP A 293 -19.93 -21.74 12.78
N GLY A 294 -21.06 -21.99 12.15
CA GLY A 294 -22.34 -21.39 12.49
C GLY A 294 -22.64 -20.06 11.79
N ASP A 295 -21.67 -19.42 11.11
CA ASP A 295 -21.92 -18.21 10.31
C ASP A 295 -22.73 -18.58 9.05
N ASP A 296 -23.80 -17.84 8.79
CA ASP A 296 -24.52 -17.91 7.53
C ASP A 296 -23.83 -17.06 6.47
N VAL A 297 -23.89 -17.49 5.22
CA VAL A 297 -23.34 -16.72 4.09
C VAL A 297 -24.45 -16.00 3.34
N LEU A 298 -24.31 -14.69 3.25
CA LEU A 298 -25.12 -13.87 2.35
C LEU A 298 -24.47 -13.86 0.97
N PHE A 299 -25.18 -14.34 -0.03
CA PHE A 299 -24.83 -14.23 -1.45
C PHE A 299 -25.63 -13.10 -2.07
N GLY A 300 -25.03 -12.40 -3.03
CA GLY A 300 -25.74 -11.35 -3.69
C GLY A 300 -25.03 -10.79 -4.92
N ALA A 301 -25.74 -9.87 -5.56
CA ALA A 301 -25.23 -9.09 -6.69
C ALA A 301 -25.87 -7.70 -6.71
N GLN A 302 -25.06 -6.70 -7.02
CA GLN A 302 -25.49 -5.36 -7.38
C GLN A 302 -25.44 -5.20 -8.89
N ILE A 303 -26.58 -4.92 -9.50
CA ILE A 303 -26.71 -4.77 -10.94
C ILE A 303 -26.83 -3.27 -11.25
N MET A 304 -25.85 -2.74 -11.97
CA MET A 304 -25.81 -1.37 -12.41
C MET A 304 -26.46 -1.24 -13.78
N ASN A 305 -27.39 -0.29 -13.94
CA ASN A 305 -27.99 0.09 -15.20
C ASN A 305 -27.66 1.57 -15.50
N THR A 306 -26.74 1.80 -16.43
CA THR A 306 -26.34 3.17 -16.85
C THR A 306 -27.24 3.75 -17.95
N THR A 307 -28.24 3.02 -18.41
CA THR A 307 -29.16 3.47 -19.48
C THR A 307 -30.35 4.26 -18.93
N SER A 308 -31.04 4.96 -19.80
CA SER A 308 -32.29 5.70 -19.50
C SER A 308 -33.54 4.81 -19.52
N PHE A 309 -33.40 3.47 -19.55
CA PHE A 309 -34.53 2.53 -19.72
C PHE A 309 -34.53 1.48 -18.62
N PHE A 310 -35.74 1.02 -18.28
CA PHE A 310 -35.87 -0.19 -17.47
C PHE A 310 -35.29 -1.39 -18.21
N LYS A 311 -34.53 -2.18 -17.49
CA LYS A 311 -33.93 -3.41 -18.01
C LYS A 311 -34.41 -4.61 -17.20
N LYS A 312 -34.85 -5.65 -17.91
CA LYS A 312 -35.20 -6.94 -17.31
C LYS A 312 -34.01 -7.88 -17.54
N VAL A 313 -33.42 -8.40 -16.47
CA VAL A 313 -32.23 -9.24 -16.51
C VAL A 313 -32.44 -10.52 -15.73
N ASN A 314 -31.66 -11.54 -16.07
CA ASN A 314 -31.55 -12.77 -15.32
C ASN A 314 -30.16 -12.88 -14.68
N LEU A 315 -30.13 -13.35 -13.46
CA LEU A 315 -28.92 -13.65 -12.71
C LEU A 315 -28.85 -15.14 -12.42
N GLU A 316 -27.68 -15.72 -12.62
CA GLU A 316 -27.38 -17.08 -12.23
C GLU A 316 -26.24 -17.07 -11.22
N PHE A 317 -26.46 -17.64 -10.05
CA PHE A 317 -25.45 -17.90 -9.03
C PHE A 317 -25.08 -19.38 -9.07
N GLU A 318 -23.85 -19.68 -9.43
CA GLU A 318 -23.28 -21.00 -9.40
C GLU A 318 -22.38 -21.12 -8.16
N VAL A 319 -22.86 -21.83 -7.14
CA VAL A 319 -22.13 -22.08 -5.89
C VAL A 319 -21.48 -23.45 -5.95
N ASN A 320 -20.16 -23.49 -5.92
CA ASN A 320 -19.37 -24.72 -5.99
C ASN A 320 -18.80 -25.04 -4.60
N ILE A 321 -19.23 -26.17 -4.05
CA ILE A 321 -18.79 -26.70 -2.77
C ILE A 321 -18.14 -28.05 -3.05
N LYS A 322 -16.82 -28.14 -2.94
CA LYS A 322 -16.05 -29.32 -3.31
C LYS A 322 -16.39 -29.79 -4.75
N ASN A 323 -17.08 -30.92 -4.90
CA ASN A 323 -17.48 -31.50 -6.18
C ASN A 323 -18.95 -31.32 -6.51
N LYS A 324 -19.66 -30.51 -5.75
CA LYS A 324 -21.10 -30.26 -5.92
C LYS A 324 -21.32 -28.83 -6.39
N LYS A 325 -22.10 -28.69 -7.44
CA LYS A 325 -22.55 -27.44 -8.02
C LYS A 325 -24.00 -27.22 -7.67
N GLN A 326 -24.33 -26.07 -7.09
CA GLN A 326 -25.69 -25.61 -6.84
C GLN A 326 -25.93 -24.36 -7.66
N VAL A 327 -27.10 -24.23 -8.29
CA VAL A 327 -27.43 -23.11 -9.17
C VAL A 327 -28.71 -22.45 -8.67
N TYR A 328 -28.64 -21.12 -8.48
CA TYR A 328 -29.77 -20.28 -8.06
C TYR A 328 -30.01 -19.22 -9.12
N ASN A 329 -31.26 -19.09 -9.58
CA ASN A 329 -31.64 -18.17 -10.65
C ASN A 329 -32.61 -17.11 -10.13
N PHE A 330 -32.37 -15.86 -10.54
CA PHE A 330 -33.20 -14.71 -10.18
C PHE A 330 -33.50 -13.86 -11.40
N GLU A 331 -34.70 -13.35 -11.46
CA GLU A 331 -35.14 -12.33 -12.44
C GLU A 331 -35.23 -10.98 -11.73
N LYS A 332 -34.70 -9.92 -12.32
CA LYS A 332 -34.76 -8.56 -11.77
C LYS A 332 -35.08 -7.53 -12.83
N ILE A 333 -35.91 -6.53 -12.47
CA ILE A 333 -36.07 -5.32 -13.23
C ILE A 333 -35.19 -4.23 -12.58
N VAL A 334 -34.29 -3.66 -13.37
CA VAL A 334 -33.38 -2.61 -12.93
C VAL A 334 -33.83 -1.28 -13.50
N SER A 335 -34.11 -0.33 -12.62
CA SER A 335 -34.53 1.02 -12.99
C SER A 335 -33.45 1.76 -13.78
N PRO A 336 -33.82 2.73 -14.61
CA PRO A 336 -32.88 3.60 -15.33
C PRO A 336 -31.97 4.31 -14.35
N LYS A 337 -30.66 4.37 -14.70
CA LYS A 337 -29.66 5.13 -13.94
C LYS A 337 -29.59 4.74 -12.46
N CYS A 338 -29.78 3.45 -12.16
CA CYS A 338 -29.81 2.92 -10.80
C CYS A 338 -28.99 1.66 -10.65
N ILE A 339 -28.70 1.34 -9.39
CA ILE A 339 -28.20 0.03 -8.96
C ILE A 339 -29.35 -0.72 -8.29
N ALA A 340 -29.48 -1.99 -8.57
CA ALA A 340 -30.46 -2.88 -7.94
C ALA A 340 -29.78 -4.09 -7.31
N ASP A 341 -30.23 -4.44 -6.10
CA ASP A 341 -29.72 -5.58 -5.35
C ASP A 341 -30.56 -6.83 -5.57
N VAL A 342 -29.86 -7.96 -5.64
CA VAL A 342 -30.42 -9.30 -5.51
C VAL A 342 -29.58 -10.03 -4.48
N ASN A 343 -30.22 -10.61 -3.46
CA ASN A 343 -29.50 -11.37 -2.45
C ASN A 343 -30.33 -12.55 -1.93
N PHE A 344 -29.61 -13.55 -1.40
CA PHE A 344 -30.18 -14.69 -0.68
C PHE A 344 -29.15 -15.18 0.32
N ARG A 345 -29.61 -15.96 1.30
CA ARG A 345 -28.78 -16.49 2.37
C ARG A 345 -28.79 -18.01 2.32
N LEU A 346 -27.62 -18.61 2.54
CA LEU A 346 -27.47 -20.01 2.87
C LEU A 346 -26.96 -20.13 4.30
N THR A 347 -27.63 -20.95 5.07
CA THR A 347 -27.19 -21.23 6.43
C THR A 347 -25.96 -22.15 6.43
N CYS A 348 -25.16 -22.08 7.49
CA CYS A 348 -24.03 -23.00 7.67
C CYS A 348 -24.44 -24.48 7.55
N GLU A 349 -25.61 -24.85 8.07
CA GLU A 349 -26.12 -26.22 8.01
C GLU A 349 -26.52 -26.64 6.58
N GLU A 350 -27.06 -25.75 5.77
CA GLU A 350 -27.35 -26.03 4.36
C GLU A 350 -26.04 -26.23 3.57
N LEU A 351 -25.03 -25.42 3.84
CA LEU A 351 -23.71 -25.56 3.22
C LEU A 351 -23.01 -26.86 3.65
N LYS A 352 -23.08 -27.24 4.93
CA LYS A 352 -22.59 -28.54 5.42
C LYS A 352 -23.32 -29.70 4.76
N SER A 353 -24.64 -29.61 4.60
CA SER A 353 -25.44 -30.62 3.89
C SER A 353 -25.07 -30.71 2.41
N ALA A 354 -24.63 -29.62 1.82
CA ALA A 354 -24.09 -29.56 0.45
C ALA A 354 -22.66 -30.13 0.34
N GLY A 355 -21.98 -30.39 1.47
CA GLY A 355 -20.64 -30.99 1.51
C GLY A 355 -19.53 -30.01 1.85
N LEU A 356 -19.85 -28.91 2.51
CA LEU A 356 -18.86 -27.98 3.03
C LEU A 356 -17.85 -28.72 3.92
N GLU A 357 -16.57 -28.49 3.65
CA GLU A 357 -15.45 -28.91 4.49
C GLU A 357 -14.73 -27.65 4.98
N PHE A 358 -14.37 -27.66 6.27
CA PHE A 358 -13.57 -26.57 6.84
C PHE A 358 -12.18 -26.54 6.19
N ASP A 359 -11.59 -25.37 6.13
CA ASP A 359 -10.28 -25.13 5.52
C ASP A 359 -10.16 -25.62 4.05
N THR A 360 -11.29 -25.54 3.35
CA THR A 360 -11.37 -25.85 1.91
C THR A 360 -12.04 -24.68 1.19
N ASP A 361 -11.45 -24.26 0.08
CA ASP A 361 -12.00 -23.18 -0.74
C ASP A 361 -13.27 -23.68 -1.46
N CYS A 362 -14.29 -22.86 -1.37
CA CYS A 362 -15.50 -22.89 -2.17
C CYS A 362 -15.52 -21.71 -3.13
N SER A 363 -16.27 -21.77 -4.23
CA SER A 363 -16.43 -20.62 -5.12
C SER A 363 -17.89 -20.31 -5.41
N VAL A 364 -18.13 -19.07 -5.75
CA VAL A 364 -19.40 -18.62 -6.31
C VAL A 364 -19.13 -17.81 -7.57
N LYS A 365 -19.76 -18.23 -8.68
CA LYS A 365 -19.77 -17.47 -9.92
C LYS A 365 -21.14 -16.89 -10.14
N VAL A 366 -21.20 -15.57 -10.33
CA VAL A 366 -22.43 -14.86 -10.62
C VAL A 366 -22.38 -14.39 -12.07
N SER A 367 -23.39 -14.74 -12.85
CA SER A 367 -23.48 -14.35 -14.26
C SER A 367 -24.75 -13.54 -14.51
N LEU A 368 -24.59 -12.43 -15.20
CA LEU A 368 -25.66 -11.53 -15.62
C LEU A 368 -26.04 -11.82 -17.07
N TYR A 369 -27.31 -12.09 -17.31
CA TYR A 369 -27.84 -12.38 -18.66
C TYR A 369 -28.86 -11.33 -19.10
N ASP A 370 -28.78 -10.97 -20.38
CA ASP A 370 -29.80 -10.24 -21.10
C ASP A 370 -30.15 -11.04 -22.37
N GLU A 371 -31.45 -11.34 -22.59
CA GLU A 371 -31.94 -12.14 -23.71
C GLU A 371 -31.18 -13.48 -23.93
N GLY A 372 -30.76 -14.10 -22.82
CA GLY A 372 -30.03 -15.38 -22.85
C GLY A 372 -28.53 -15.29 -23.16
N LYS A 373 -28.00 -14.08 -23.35
CA LYS A 373 -26.57 -13.85 -23.56
C LYS A 373 -25.92 -13.37 -22.25
N VAL A 374 -24.78 -13.97 -21.89
CA VAL A 374 -23.98 -13.47 -20.77
C VAL A 374 -23.41 -12.09 -21.12
N LEU A 375 -23.70 -11.11 -20.29
CA LEU A 375 -23.18 -9.74 -20.42
C LEU A 375 -21.95 -9.52 -19.56
N ASP A 376 -21.97 -10.09 -18.34
CA ASP A 376 -20.94 -9.88 -17.34
C ASP A 376 -20.94 -11.05 -16.35
N SER A 377 -19.79 -11.31 -15.72
CA SER A 377 -19.68 -12.30 -14.66
C SER A 377 -18.61 -11.91 -13.63
N ILE A 378 -18.86 -12.29 -12.37
CA ILE A 378 -17.90 -12.13 -11.28
C ILE A 378 -17.80 -13.48 -10.57
N GLU A 379 -16.57 -13.89 -10.27
CA GLU A 379 -16.29 -15.07 -9.45
C GLU A 379 -15.58 -14.65 -8.17
N SER A 380 -15.99 -15.24 -7.04
CA SER A 380 -15.35 -15.07 -5.76
C SER A 380 -15.18 -16.40 -5.05
N VAL A 381 -14.26 -16.44 -4.11
CA VAL A 381 -13.98 -17.61 -3.28
C VAL A 381 -14.37 -17.33 -1.84
N PHE A 382 -14.77 -18.39 -1.13
CA PHE A 382 -15.04 -18.34 0.31
C PHE A 382 -14.65 -19.65 0.95
N SER A 383 -14.43 -19.60 2.26
CA SER A 383 -14.11 -20.80 3.06
C SER A 383 -14.62 -20.65 4.48
N TYR A 384 -14.62 -21.75 5.22
CA TYR A 384 -14.89 -21.76 6.64
C TYR A 384 -13.64 -22.14 7.42
N GLU A 385 -13.38 -21.44 8.54
CA GLU A 385 -12.25 -21.74 9.40
C GLU A 385 -12.56 -22.91 10.37
N SER A 386 -11.64 -23.86 10.47
CA SER A 386 -11.66 -24.81 11.58
C SER A 386 -11.23 -24.09 12.87
N VAL A 387 -11.74 -24.60 13.99
CA VAL A 387 -11.28 -24.12 15.30
C VAL A 387 -9.85 -24.62 15.53
N ILE A 388 -8.86 -23.73 15.30
CA ILE A 388 -7.48 -24.02 15.68
C ILE A 388 -7.35 -23.83 17.19
N SER A 389 -7.03 -24.92 17.90
CA SER A 389 -6.74 -24.89 19.32
C SER A 389 -5.46 -25.68 19.58
N ILE A 390 -4.32 -25.07 19.26
CA ILE A 390 -3.00 -25.65 19.51
C ILE A 390 -2.52 -25.12 20.86
N GLU A 391 -2.44 -26.00 21.84
CA GLU A 391 -1.99 -25.67 23.20
C GLU A 391 -0.52 -26.00 23.43
N ASN A 392 0.09 -26.85 22.57
CA ASN A 392 1.49 -27.20 22.68
C ASN A 392 2.40 -25.99 22.40
N PRO A 393 3.15 -25.47 23.38
CA PRO A 393 4.03 -24.32 23.21
C PRO A 393 5.12 -24.53 22.15
N ASP A 394 5.53 -25.77 21.90
CA ASP A 394 6.58 -26.07 20.91
C ASP A 394 6.14 -25.80 19.45
N GLU A 395 4.85 -25.69 19.21
CA GLU A 395 4.31 -25.33 17.88
C GLU A 395 4.38 -23.81 17.61
N PHE A 396 4.73 -23.01 18.63
CA PHE A 396 4.91 -21.57 18.49
C PHE A 396 6.39 -21.21 18.39
N VAL A 397 6.67 -20.13 17.70
CA VAL A 397 8.02 -19.55 17.71
C VAL A 397 8.27 -18.91 19.07
N SER A 398 9.38 -19.21 19.68
CA SER A 398 9.74 -18.69 21.01
C SER A 398 11.13 -18.03 20.98
N ALA A 399 11.37 -17.10 21.91
CA ALA A 399 12.64 -16.41 22.11
C ALA A 399 13.32 -16.94 23.38
N LYS A 400 14.58 -17.35 23.27
CA LYS A 400 15.38 -17.83 24.39
C LYS A 400 16.87 -17.68 24.10
N ASP A 401 17.63 -17.24 25.10
CA ASP A 401 19.11 -17.15 25.03
C ASP A 401 19.63 -16.45 23.75
N GLY A 402 18.99 -15.32 23.40
CA GLY A 402 19.36 -14.50 22.24
C GLY A 402 18.98 -15.08 20.87
N LYS A 403 18.22 -16.18 20.82
CA LYS A 403 17.84 -16.89 19.58
C LYS A 403 16.35 -17.18 19.56
N PHE A 404 15.82 -17.38 18.34
CA PHE A 404 14.49 -17.96 18.15
C PHE A 404 14.57 -19.48 18.07
N TYR A 405 13.49 -20.13 18.53
CA TYR A 405 13.28 -21.56 18.44
C TYR A 405 11.89 -21.88 17.90
N TYR A 406 11.82 -22.91 17.07
CA TYR A 406 10.56 -23.47 16.59
C TYR A 406 10.66 -24.99 16.61
N ARG A 407 9.72 -25.65 17.28
CA ARG A 407 9.72 -27.11 17.50
C ARG A 407 11.04 -27.59 18.10
N GLY A 408 11.55 -26.85 19.07
CA GLY A 408 12.78 -27.17 19.80
C GLY A 408 14.09 -26.98 19.03
N LYS A 409 14.04 -26.45 17.80
CA LYS A 409 15.23 -26.19 16.96
C LYS A 409 15.46 -24.69 16.81
N PRO A 410 16.74 -24.26 16.71
CA PRO A 410 17.02 -22.88 16.32
C PRO A 410 16.32 -22.53 15.03
N TRP A 411 15.69 -21.35 15.00
CA TRP A 411 14.91 -20.86 13.88
C TRP A 411 15.39 -19.46 13.48
N TYR A 412 15.69 -19.29 12.20
CA TYR A 412 16.06 -17.98 11.64
C TYR A 412 14.83 -17.35 11.01
N LEU A 413 14.53 -16.10 11.38
CA LEU A 413 13.45 -15.33 10.75
C LEU A 413 13.93 -14.85 9.37
N ALA A 414 13.64 -15.62 8.34
CA ALA A 414 13.83 -15.25 6.93
C ALA A 414 12.56 -14.56 6.44
N GLY A 415 12.41 -13.29 6.78
CA GLY A 415 11.15 -12.55 6.61
C GLY A 415 11.17 -11.54 5.49
N ILE A 416 10.01 -10.93 5.28
CA ILE A 416 9.86 -9.76 4.42
C ILE A 416 8.66 -8.93 4.89
N ASN A 417 8.74 -7.59 4.76
CA ASN A 417 7.57 -6.74 4.94
C ASN A 417 6.63 -6.96 3.76
N TYR A 418 5.37 -7.29 4.06
CA TYR A 418 4.44 -7.79 3.07
C TYR A 418 3.27 -6.86 2.82
N TRP A 419 3.17 -6.48 1.58
CA TRP A 419 1.96 -5.96 0.95
C TRP A 419 1.74 -6.74 -0.34
N PRO A 420 0.50 -7.12 -0.67
CA PRO A 420 0.22 -7.83 -1.91
C PRO A 420 0.61 -7.03 -3.16
N SER A 421 1.03 -7.73 -4.21
CA SER A 421 1.53 -7.09 -5.43
C SER A 421 0.49 -6.20 -6.15
N HIS A 422 -0.80 -6.36 -5.87
CA HIS A 422 -1.85 -5.50 -6.45
C HIS A 422 -2.00 -4.14 -5.76
N ILE A 423 -1.36 -3.95 -4.60
CA ILE A 423 -1.47 -2.71 -3.81
C ILE A 423 -0.54 -1.60 -4.31
N GLN A 424 0.42 -1.94 -5.16
CA GLN A 424 1.33 -0.96 -5.76
C GLN A 424 0.58 0.23 -6.35
N SER A 425 1.09 1.42 -6.12
CA SER A 425 0.57 2.66 -6.71
C SER A 425 -0.84 3.07 -6.28
N LYS A 426 -1.46 2.41 -5.32
CA LYS A 426 -2.72 2.87 -4.74
C LYS A 426 -2.53 4.10 -3.84
N GLU A 427 -3.61 4.83 -3.61
CA GLU A 427 -3.61 5.97 -2.69
C GLU A 427 -3.29 5.55 -1.26
N LYS A 428 -2.77 6.50 -0.50
CA LYS A 428 -2.30 6.27 0.88
C LYS A 428 -3.34 5.60 1.79
N SER A 429 -4.61 5.97 1.69
CA SER A 429 -5.69 5.39 2.50
C SER A 429 -5.95 3.92 2.18
N ASP A 430 -5.93 3.54 0.91
CA ASP A 430 -6.22 2.17 0.46
C ASP A 430 -5.02 1.24 0.62
N TYR A 431 -3.87 1.85 0.83
CA TYR A 431 -2.58 1.24 0.70
C TYR A 431 -1.99 0.78 2.03
N TRP A 432 -1.94 1.68 3.04
CA TRP A 432 -1.19 1.41 4.25
C TRP A 432 -1.74 0.27 5.10
N CYS A 433 -3.05 0.15 5.19
CA CYS A 433 -3.66 -0.81 6.09
C CYS A 433 -4.92 -1.46 5.50
N GLY A 434 -5.36 -0.97 4.35
CA GLY A 434 -6.62 -1.36 3.72
C GLY A 434 -6.54 -2.59 2.80
N TYR A 435 -5.38 -3.25 2.65
CA TYR A 435 -5.28 -4.39 1.73
C TYR A 435 -5.97 -5.66 2.26
N CYS A 436 -6.27 -5.72 3.55
CA CYS A 436 -7.14 -6.75 4.13
C CYS A 436 -8.63 -6.37 4.10
N ASP A 437 -8.95 -5.12 3.74
CA ASP A 437 -10.32 -4.67 3.61
C ASP A 437 -11.07 -5.49 2.57
N SER A 438 -12.35 -5.73 2.83
CA SER A 438 -13.20 -6.55 1.97
C SER A 438 -13.31 -6.01 0.54
N SER A 439 -13.15 -4.71 0.35
CA SER A 439 -13.13 -4.06 -0.96
C SER A 439 -11.79 -4.20 -1.72
N ASN A 440 -10.70 -4.50 -1.03
CA ASN A 440 -9.35 -4.53 -1.58
C ASN A 440 -8.67 -5.89 -1.53
N TYR A 441 -9.12 -6.78 -0.66
CA TYR A 441 -8.48 -8.08 -0.46
C TYR A 441 -8.67 -8.99 -1.67
N ASP A 442 -7.57 -9.53 -2.20
CA ASP A 442 -7.58 -10.53 -3.28
C ASP A 442 -6.92 -11.82 -2.82
N PRO A 443 -7.72 -12.85 -2.48
CA PRO A 443 -7.20 -14.12 -2.03
C PRO A 443 -6.35 -14.85 -3.08
N ILE A 444 -6.58 -14.59 -4.37
CA ILE A 444 -5.83 -15.22 -5.47
C ILE A 444 -4.41 -14.68 -5.52
N THR A 445 -4.24 -13.37 -5.41
CA THR A 445 -2.91 -12.74 -5.38
C THR A 445 -2.17 -13.12 -4.10
N VAL A 446 -2.84 -13.10 -2.96
CA VAL A 446 -2.26 -13.51 -1.67
C VAL A 446 -1.76 -14.96 -1.71
N GLU A 447 -2.56 -15.89 -2.25
CA GLU A 447 -2.17 -17.30 -2.41
C GLU A 447 -0.93 -17.45 -3.30
N LYS A 448 -0.86 -16.72 -4.42
CA LYS A 448 0.30 -16.74 -5.33
C LYS A 448 1.57 -16.20 -4.67
N ASP A 449 1.44 -15.09 -3.95
CA ASP A 449 2.57 -14.48 -3.25
C ASP A 449 3.11 -15.43 -2.17
N LEU A 450 2.25 -15.99 -1.33
CA LEU A 450 2.66 -16.90 -0.25
C LEU A 450 3.24 -18.21 -0.78
N ALA A 451 2.64 -18.80 -1.81
CA ALA A 451 3.19 -19.98 -2.48
C ALA A 451 4.58 -19.71 -3.09
N TYR A 452 4.78 -18.51 -3.61
CA TYR A 452 6.08 -18.12 -4.16
C TYR A 452 7.11 -17.89 -3.05
N MET A 453 6.73 -17.24 -1.95
CA MET A 453 7.60 -17.07 -0.77
C MET A 453 8.03 -18.42 -0.18
N GLU A 454 7.11 -19.38 -0.04
CA GLU A 454 7.43 -20.74 0.40
C GLU A 454 8.49 -21.38 -0.51
N LYS A 455 8.28 -21.30 -1.84
CA LYS A 455 9.23 -21.81 -2.84
C LYS A 455 10.62 -21.17 -2.74
N LEU A 456 10.67 -19.89 -2.38
CA LEU A 456 11.92 -19.14 -2.16
C LEU A 456 12.54 -19.42 -0.79
N GLY A 457 11.85 -20.18 0.07
CA GLY A 457 12.32 -20.49 1.41
C GLY A 457 12.15 -19.36 2.42
N LEU A 458 11.38 -18.30 2.11
CA LEU A 458 10.97 -17.31 3.12
C LEU A 458 9.99 -17.98 4.10
N ASN A 459 10.03 -17.59 5.37
CA ASN A 459 9.25 -18.27 6.41
C ASN A 459 8.47 -17.31 7.33
N CYS A 460 8.53 -16.01 7.07
CA CYS A 460 7.82 -15.02 7.86
C CYS A 460 7.44 -13.81 7.01
N ILE A 461 6.22 -13.30 7.21
CA ILE A 461 5.81 -11.98 6.71
C ILE A 461 5.57 -11.04 7.88
N LEU A 462 5.98 -9.79 7.72
CA LEU A 462 5.65 -8.71 8.63
C LEU A 462 4.57 -7.86 7.97
N MET A 463 3.46 -7.68 8.66
CA MET A 463 2.30 -7.00 8.10
C MET A 463 1.63 -6.09 9.13
N ARG A 464 0.88 -5.11 8.62
CA ARG A 464 0.17 -4.13 9.43
C ARG A 464 -1.33 -4.14 9.13
N VAL A 465 -2.15 -3.96 10.16
CA VAL A 465 -3.61 -3.81 10.05
C VAL A 465 -4.02 -2.51 10.73
N ASP A 466 -4.88 -1.70 10.10
CA ASP A 466 -5.45 -0.52 10.72
C ASP A 466 -6.71 -0.88 11.52
N PHE A 467 -6.83 -0.32 12.72
CA PHE A 467 -7.98 -0.52 13.57
C PHE A 467 -9.17 0.39 13.27
N SER A 468 -8.96 1.47 12.54
CA SER A 468 -10.05 2.42 12.24
C SER A 468 -11.16 1.77 11.39
N GLU A 469 -10.81 0.75 10.60
CA GLU A 469 -11.72 0.03 9.72
C GLU A 469 -11.67 -1.48 9.96
N PHE A 470 -11.40 -1.86 11.19
CA PHE A 470 -11.11 -3.24 11.57
C PHE A 470 -12.17 -4.26 11.16
N ASP A 471 -13.45 -3.94 11.33
CA ASP A 471 -14.54 -4.87 10.99
C ASP A 471 -14.56 -5.19 9.48
N HIS A 472 -14.14 -4.26 8.63
CA HIS A 472 -14.01 -4.48 7.19
C HIS A 472 -12.82 -5.38 6.82
N CYS A 473 -11.78 -5.39 7.65
CA CYS A 473 -10.56 -6.18 7.43
C CYS A 473 -10.65 -7.63 7.95
N LEU A 474 -11.67 -7.98 8.74
CA LEU A 474 -11.71 -9.26 9.45
C LEU A 474 -11.62 -10.49 8.55
N HIS A 475 -12.39 -10.53 7.47
CA HIS A 475 -12.42 -11.67 6.56
C HIS A 475 -11.10 -11.83 5.81
N GLY A 476 -10.54 -10.73 5.31
CA GLY A 476 -9.25 -10.74 4.63
C GLY A 476 -8.11 -11.13 5.57
N LEU A 477 -8.10 -10.61 6.79
CA LEU A 477 -7.08 -10.97 7.79
C LEU A 477 -7.15 -12.46 8.18
N ARG A 478 -8.32 -13.01 8.42
CA ARG A 478 -8.50 -14.44 8.73
C ARG A 478 -8.03 -15.32 7.56
N ASP A 479 -8.39 -14.94 6.33
CA ASP A 479 -8.00 -15.69 5.14
C ASP A 479 -6.48 -15.63 4.92
N LEU A 480 -5.86 -14.46 5.10
CA LEU A 480 -4.41 -14.31 4.99
C LEU A 480 -3.67 -15.17 6.03
N ILE A 481 -4.14 -15.16 7.30
CA ILE A 481 -3.55 -15.98 8.36
C ILE A 481 -3.66 -17.48 8.00
N TYR A 482 -4.80 -17.91 7.47
CA TYR A 482 -4.99 -19.29 7.04
C TYR A 482 -4.04 -19.66 5.90
N ARG A 483 -3.96 -18.83 4.85
CA ARG A 483 -3.08 -19.10 3.69
C ARG A 483 -1.61 -19.10 4.09
N ALA A 484 -1.19 -18.17 4.93
CA ALA A 484 0.17 -18.16 5.47
C ALA A 484 0.49 -19.46 6.23
N GLY A 485 -0.43 -19.92 7.08
CA GLY A 485 -0.28 -21.20 7.78
C GLY A 485 -0.18 -22.40 6.85
N LYS A 486 -0.97 -22.42 5.77
CA LYS A 486 -0.94 -23.46 4.72
C LYS A 486 0.44 -23.55 4.04
N HIS A 487 1.11 -22.42 3.86
CA HIS A 487 2.44 -22.29 3.26
C HIS A 487 3.59 -22.32 4.29
N ASN A 488 3.32 -22.67 5.54
CA ASN A 488 4.31 -22.66 6.63
C ASN A 488 5.00 -21.30 6.85
N ILE A 489 4.33 -20.22 6.49
CA ILE A 489 4.80 -18.86 6.68
C ILE A 489 4.23 -18.32 7.98
N LYS A 490 5.10 -17.83 8.86
CA LYS A 490 4.72 -17.17 10.10
C LYS A 490 4.34 -15.71 9.82
N ILE A 491 3.57 -15.12 10.72
CA ILE A 491 3.14 -13.73 10.64
C ILE A 491 3.64 -12.97 11.87
N GLY A 492 4.34 -11.86 11.64
CA GLY A 492 4.50 -10.78 12.58
C GLY A 492 3.39 -9.75 12.31
N LEU A 493 2.41 -9.71 13.19
CA LEU A 493 1.23 -8.84 13.04
C LEU A 493 1.42 -7.54 13.80
N ALA A 494 1.60 -6.44 13.08
CA ALA A 494 1.60 -5.12 13.66
C ALA A 494 0.17 -4.61 13.85
N ILE A 495 -0.09 -4.11 15.06
CA ILE A 495 -1.38 -3.57 15.47
C ILE A 495 -1.23 -2.10 15.87
N PRO A 496 -0.89 -1.20 14.93
CA PRO A 496 -0.61 0.19 15.23
C PRO A 496 -1.82 0.85 15.89
N LYS A 497 -1.55 1.88 16.69
CA LYS A 497 -2.55 2.59 17.53
C LYS A 497 -3.15 1.74 18.67
N ALA A 498 -2.59 0.56 18.97
CA ALA A 498 -2.89 -0.11 20.24
C ALA A 498 -2.48 0.80 21.43
N ILE A 499 -1.43 1.61 21.22
CA ILE A 499 -1.04 2.69 22.09
C ILE A 499 -1.47 4.00 21.42
N ALA A 500 -2.64 4.50 21.73
CA ALA A 500 -3.08 5.81 21.29
C ALA A 500 -2.56 6.85 22.30
N SER A 501 -1.52 7.63 21.90
CA SER A 501 -0.90 8.65 22.75
C SER A 501 -0.52 8.15 24.16
N ARG A 502 -1.16 8.63 25.21
CA ARG A 502 -0.92 8.23 26.61
C ARG A 502 -1.60 6.92 27.03
N TYR A 503 -2.47 6.36 26.19
CA TYR A 503 -3.37 5.31 26.64
C TYR A 503 -3.25 4.06 25.80
N TYR A 504 -2.94 2.94 26.47
CA TYR A 504 -3.12 1.62 25.92
C TYR A 504 -4.61 1.29 25.79
N ASN A 505 -5.07 1.09 24.56
CA ASN A 505 -6.47 0.82 24.30
C ASN A 505 -6.79 -0.67 24.50
N LYS A 506 -6.93 -1.05 25.76
CA LYS A 506 -7.19 -2.43 26.20
C LYS A 506 -8.43 -3.03 25.52
N THR A 507 -9.51 -2.27 25.42
CA THR A 507 -10.79 -2.73 24.86
C THR A 507 -10.66 -3.05 23.37
N VAL A 508 -9.95 -2.22 22.59
CA VAL A 508 -9.73 -2.46 21.16
C VAL A 508 -8.90 -3.72 20.95
N VAL A 509 -7.86 -3.92 21.74
CA VAL A 509 -6.99 -5.11 21.64
C VAL A 509 -7.76 -6.38 22.02
N GLU A 510 -8.54 -6.36 23.08
CA GLU A 510 -9.41 -7.46 23.48
C GLU A 510 -10.46 -7.78 22.39
N TYR A 511 -11.06 -6.75 21.81
CA TYR A 511 -12.01 -6.90 20.70
C TYR A 511 -11.36 -7.57 19.49
N LEU A 512 -10.19 -7.05 19.03
CA LEU A 512 -9.42 -7.63 17.94
C LEU A 512 -9.19 -9.15 18.14
N PHE A 513 -8.62 -9.51 19.28
CA PHE A 513 -8.27 -10.91 19.55
C PHE A 513 -9.50 -11.79 19.81
N SER A 514 -10.66 -11.21 20.13
CA SER A 514 -11.93 -11.93 20.17
C SER A 514 -12.45 -12.28 18.78
N LYS A 515 -12.11 -11.47 17.77
CA LYS A 515 -12.59 -11.60 16.39
C LYS A 515 -11.67 -12.41 15.49
N VAL A 516 -10.37 -12.43 15.81
CA VAL A 516 -9.36 -13.20 15.08
C VAL A 516 -8.73 -14.20 16.03
N ASN A 517 -8.70 -15.48 15.66
CA ASN A 517 -8.09 -16.53 16.48
C ASN A 517 -6.56 -16.40 16.48
N VAL A 518 -6.03 -15.48 17.30
CA VAL A 518 -4.59 -15.25 17.44
C VAL A 518 -3.98 -16.17 18.51
N ARG A 519 -4.66 -16.30 19.65
CA ARG A 519 -4.11 -16.96 20.86
C ARG A 519 -3.61 -18.38 20.63
N ASN A 520 -4.38 -19.19 19.94
CA ASN A 520 -4.11 -20.61 19.74
C ASN A 520 -3.64 -20.92 18.32
N ASN A 521 -3.23 -19.89 17.56
CA ASN A 521 -2.81 -20.02 16.18
C ASN A 521 -1.29 -19.83 16.04
N PRO A 522 -0.52 -20.91 15.83
CA PRO A 522 0.94 -20.84 15.72
C PRO A 522 1.43 -20.18 14.42
N THR A 523 0.55 -19.84 13.50
CA THR A 523 0.87 -19.03 12.32
C THR A 523 1.29 -17.62 12.75
N ILE A 524 0.65 -17.06 13.79
CA ILE A 524 1.05 -15.76 14.35
C ILE A 524 2.25 -16.00 15.30
N ALA A 525 3.43 -15.60 14.87
CA ALA A 525 4.66 -15.72 15.65
C ALA A 525 4.75 -14.63 16.71
N PHE A 526 4.40 -13.41 16.37
CA PHE A 526 4.47 -12.28 17.31
C PHE A 526 3.47 -11.17 16.97
N ILE A 527 3.24 -10.34 17.97
CA ILE A 527 2.49 -9.11 17.85
C ILE A 527 3.46 -7.94 17.99
N ASP A 528 3.43 -7.04 17.02
CA ASP A 528 4.12 -5.76 17.04
C ASP A 528 3.09 -4.68 17.43
N VAL A 529 3.22 -4.10 18.60
CA VAL A 529 2.18 -3.22 19.16
C VAL A 529 2.28 -1.78 18.71
N GLU A 530 3.37 -1.43 18.03
CA GLU A 530 3.60 -0.08 17.52
C GLU A 530 4.54 -0.14 16.31
N TRP A 531 4.13 0.49 15.21
CA TRP A 531 4.95 0.57 13.99
C TRP A 531 5.67 1.91 13.94
N GLU A 532 7.01 1.90 13.87
CA GLU A 532 7.84 3.10 13.79
C GLU A 532 7.57 4.15 14.88
N SER A 533 7.43 3.70 16.12
CA SER A 533 7.10 4.58 17.25
C SER A 533 8.10 5.72 17.47
N GLY A 534 9.33 5.56 17.02
CA GLY A 534 10.39 6.56 17.12
C GLY A 534 10.27 7.70 16.12
N ASN A 535 9.80 7.46 14.91
CA ASN A 535 9.67 8.47 13.87
C ASN A 535 8.33 9.19 13.92
N ASP A 536 7.25 8.46 14.13
CA ASP A 536 5.88 9.00 14.21
C ASP A 536 5.26 8.84 15.61
N GLY A 537 5.89 8.06 16.49
CA GLY A 537 5.43 7.77 17.83
C GLY A 537 6.05 8.65 18.91
N PHE A 538 6.59 8.04 19.96
CA PHE A 538 6.96 8.71 21.20
C PHE A 538 7.96 9.86 21.05
N SER A 539 8.97 9.76 20.19
CA SER A 539 9.90 10.87 19.98
C SER A 539 9.29 12.02 19.18
N ASN A 540 8.40 11.74 18.24
CA ASN A 540 7.63 12.74 17.50
C ASN A 540 6.44 13.27 18.29
N VAL A 541 5.80 12.45 19.10
CA VAL A 541 4.79 12.86 20.06
C VAL A 541 5.42 13.81 21.08
N LEU A 542 6.63 13.53 21.55
CA LEU A 542 7.35 14.42 22.45
C LEU A 542 7.91 15.67 21.77
N THR A 543 8.14 15.68 20.46
CA THR A 543 8.59 16.87 19.73
C THR A 543 7.46 17.67 19.09
N LYS A 544 6.38 17.02 18.65
CA LYS A 544 5.24 17.68 17.99
C LYS A 544 4.00 17.84 18.87
N LEU A 545 3.80 16.93 19.82
CA LEU A 545 2.69 16.93 20.78
C LEU A 545 3.21 16.99 22.23
N SER A 546 4.38 17.59 22.43
CA SER A 546 4.99 17.71 23.77
C SER A 546 4.05 18.35 24.80
N TRP A 547 3.17 19.25 24.36
CA TRP A 547 2.16 19.86 25.20
C TRP A 547 1.21 18.85 25.87
N GLU A 548 0.96 17.68 25.27
CA GLU A 548 0.14 16.64 25.91
C GLU A 548 0.82 15.98 27.10
N PHE A 549 2.13 16.10 27.21
CA PHE A 549 2.94 15.51 28.27
C PHE A 549 3.52 16.54 29.25
N ASN A 550 3.23 17.83 29.07
CA ASN A 550 3.81 18.87 29.90
C ASN A 550 3.41 18.72 31.37
N ASP A 551 2.21 18.27 31.68
CA ASP A 551 1.75 18.00 33.05
C ASP A 551 2.49 16.80 33.68
N GLU A 552 2.81 15.78 32.90
CA GLU A 552 3.63 14.65 33.38
C GLU A 552 5.09 15.05 33.54
N TRP A 553 5.60 15.88 32.63
CA TRP A 553 6.93 16.47 32.74
C TRP A 553 7.08 17.36 33.95
N ASP A 554 6.11 18.24 34.22
CA ASP A 554 6.04 19.06 35.42
C ASP A 554 6.05 18.23 36.71
N SER A 555 5.24 17.18 36.74
CA SER A 555 5.20 16.21 37.83
C SER A 555 6.56 15.50 38.01
N TRP A 556 7.20 15.10 36.91
CA TRP A 556 8.53 14.49 36.94
C TRP A 556 9.59 15.42 37.51
N LEU A 557 9.63 16.67 37.05
CA LEU A 557 10.57 17.66 37.54
C LEU A 557 10.31 17.98 39.03
N THR A 558 9.05 18.14 39.43
CA THR A 558 8.69 18.41 40.81
C THR A 558 9.04 17.27 41.74
N GLU A 559 8.84 16.02 41.32
CA GLU A 559 9.24 14.85 42.12
C GLU A 559 10.76 14.78 42.33
N LYS A 560 11.54 15.10 41.29
CA LYS A 560 13.01 14.98 41.33
C LYS A 560 13.71 16.19 41.95
N TYR A 561 13.23 17.40 41.70
CA TYR A 561 13.87 18.66 42.07
C TYR A 561 13.09 19.48 43.12
N VAL A 562 11.98 18.95 43.59
CA VAL A 562 11.07 19.57 44.58
C VAL A 562 10.21 20.70 44.00
N ASN A 563 10.72 21.51 43.07
CA ASN A 563 9.99 22.55 42.36
C ASN A 563 10.68 22.92 41.05
N LEU A 564 10.01 23.69 40.21
CA LEU A 564 10.48 24.08 38.89
C LEU A 564 11.72 25.01 38.96
N GLU A 565 11.77 25.91 39.93
CA GLU A 565 12.93 26.79 40.08
C GLU A 565 14.22 26.06 40.34
N ASN A 566 14.21 25.04 41.21
CA ASN A 566 15.35 24.18 41.47
C ASN A 566 15.74 23.37 40.23
N ALA A 567 14.76 22.87 39.48
CA ALA A 567 15.01 22.16 38.24
C ALA A 567 15.70 23.06 37.20
N GLN A 568 15.24 24.30 37.05
CA GLN A 568 15.84 25.27 36.14
C GLN A 568 17.29 25.62 36.53
N GLU A 569 17.53 25.79 37.84
CA GLU A 569 18.87 26.07 38.37
C GLU A 569 19.82 24.90 38.15
N GLU A 570 19.41 23.67 38.48
CA GLU A 570 20.26 22.49 38.40
C GLU A 570 20.54 22.07 36.94
N LEU A 571 19.54 22.17 36.08
CA LEU A 571 19.65 21.87 34.64
C LEU A 571 20.24 23.05 33.86
N ASN A 572 20.38 24.21 34.45
CA ASN A 572 20.84 25.45 33.82
C ASN A 572 20.05 25.77 32.52
N ILE A 573 18.72 25.75 32.62
CA ILE A 573 17.78 26.04 31.55
C ILE A 573 16.57 26.82 32.09
N GLU A 574 16.01 27.71 31.29
CA GLU A 574 14.72 28.33 31.52
C GLU A 574 13.67 27.60 30.67
N PHE A 575 12.64 27.04 31.28
CA PHE A 575 11.59 26.35 30.57
C PHE A 575 10.53 27.33 30.05
N GLU A 576 10.17 27.18 28.78
CA GLU A 576 8.92 27.75 28.29
C GLU A 576 7.75 27.07 29.00
N THR A 577 6.65 27.80 29.23
CA THR A 577 5.45 27.24 29.83
C THR A 577 4.29 27.21 28.83
N ASP A 578 3.45 26.21 28.96
CA ASP A 578 2.21 26.13 28.21
C ASP A 578 1.12 27.08 28.78
N ILE A 579 -0.06 27.10 28.17
CA ILE A 579 -1.19 27.95 28.58
C ILE A 579 -1.73 27.64 30.00
N TYR A 580 -1.40 26.45 30.53
CA TYR A 580 -1.78 26.01 31.88
C TYR A 580 -0.68 26.30 32.92
N GLY A 581 0.48 26.76 32.47
CA GLY A 581 1.64 27.06 33.31
C GLY A 581 2.59 25.87 33.51
N HIS A 582 2.38 24.73 32.84
CA HIS A 582 3.31 23.60 32.90
C HIS A 582 4.57 23.87 32.06
N PRO A 583 5.76 23.46 32.53
CA PRO A 583 6.99 23.58 31.76
C PRO A 583 6.91 22.73 30.50
N ALA A 584 7.29 23.29 29.36
CA ALA A 584 7.38 22.59 28.12
C ALA A 584 8.62 21.68 28.09
N ILE A 585 8.48 20.49 27.52
CA ILE A 585 9.58 19.55 27.32
C ILE A 585 10.59 20.17 26.33
N PRO A 586 11.87 20.31 26.69
CA PRO A 586 12.88 20.89 25.80
C PRO A 586 13.07 20.08 24.52
N VAL A 587 13.20 20.77 23.40
CA VAL A 587 13.55 20.16 22.11
C VAL A 587 15.06 19.82 22.12
N LEU A 588 15.39 18.54 22.11
CA LEU A 588 16.77 18.05 22.27
C LEU A 588 17.77 18.60 21.23
N GLU A 589 17.32 18.83 20.00
CA GLU A 589 18.15 19.42 18.94
C GLU A 589 18.62 20.86 19.24
N LYS A 590 17.89 21.56 20.12
CA LYS A 590 18.21 22.92 20.56
C LYS A 590 18.92 22.96 21.91
N ALA A 591 18.89 21.89 22.65
CA ALA A 591 19.49 21.80 23.97
C ALA A 591 20.98 21.41 23.85
N ASN A 592 21.86 22.37 23.67
CA ASN A 592 23.32 22.18 23.78
C ASN A 592 23.78 21.89 25.23
N ASN A 593 23.00 21.11 25.97
CA ASN A 593 23.21 20.86 27.38
C ASN A 593 22.99 19.37 27.68
N THR A 594 24.06 18.68 28.02
CA THR A 594 24.10 17.23 28.31
C THR A 594 23.15 16.86 29.47
N ASN A 595 23.00 17.72 30.49
CA ASN A 595 22.14 17.44 31.64
C ASN A 595 20.66 17.49 31.22
N VAL A 596 20.27 18.47 30.40
CA VAL A 596 18.91 18.57 29.86
C VAL A 596 18.61 17.38 28.94
N THR A 597 19.57 16.99 28.10
CA THR A 597 19.41 15.79 27.23
C THR A 597 19.19 14.54 28.06
N ALA A 598 20.00 14.36 29.12
CA ALA A 598 19.88 13.23 30.03
C ALA A 598 18.50 13.21 30.71
N GLU A 599 18.05 14.37 31.23
CA GLU A 599 16.79 14.49 31.93
C GLU A 599 15.58 14.18 31.05
N VAL A 600 15.57 14.72 29.82
CA VAL A 600 14.51 14.45 28.86
C VAL A 600 14.49 12.96 28.43
N CYS A 601 15.67 12.37 28.19
CA CYS A 601 15.76 10.96 27.87
C CYS A 601 15.29 10.07 29.03
N ASP A 602 15.66 10.38 30.25
CA ASP A 602 15.22 9.65 31.45
C ASP A 602 13.69 9.75 31.63
N PHE A 603 13.12 10.93 31.40
CA PHE A 603 11.67 11.12 31.41
C PHE A 603 10.96 10.25 30.36
N ILE A 604 11.43 10.29 29.12
CA ILE A 604 10.91 9.48 28.01
C ILE A 604 10.96 7.99 28.38
N ASP A 605 12.10 7.49 28.78
CA ASP A 605 12.31 6.09 29.13
C ASP A 605 11.41 5.64 30.28
N ASN A 606 11.24 6.48 31.31
CA ASN A 606 10.33 6.18 32.41
C ASN A 606 8.86 6.21 32.00
N SER A 607 8.47 7.12 31.09
CA SER A 607 7.12 7.16 30.54
C SER A 607 6.83 5.89 29.75
N ILE A 608 7.71 5.49 28.83
CA ILE A 608 7.60 4.25 28.07
C ILE A 608 7.48 3.05 29.04
N LYS A 609 8.33 2.97 30.06
CA LYS A 609 8.29 1.91 31.06
C LYS A 609 6.94 1.81 31.76
N ARG A 610 6.35 2.92 32.16
CA ARG A 610 5.02 2.96 32.81
C ARG A 610 3.93 2.36 31.94
N TYR A 611 3.92 2.67 30.64
CA TYR A 611 2.95 2.10 29.70
C TYR A 611 3.15 0.60 29.55
N TRP A 612 4.38 0.17 29.31
CA TRP A 612 4.71 -1.25 29.12
C TRP A 612 4.49 -2.10 30.36
N THR A 613 4.70 -1.57 31.56
CA THR A 613 4.44 -2.28 32.82
C THR A 613 2.97 -2.75 32.91
N ASN A 614 2.03 -2.00 32.37
CA ASN A 614 0.62 -2.36 32.35
C ASN A 614 0.22 -3.16 31.12
N MET A 615 0.78 -2.83 29.95
CA MET A 615 0.39 -3.39 28.68
C MET A 615 0.92 -4.81 28.48
N TYR A 616 2.22 -5.05 28.72
CA TYR A 616 2.84 -6.33 28.45
C TYR A 616 2.21 -7.50 29.22
N PRO A 617 1.99 -7.42 30.54
CA PRO A 617 1.29 -8.49 31.26
C PRO A 617 -0.12 -8.75 30.75
N HIS A 618 -0.84 -7.73 30.35
CA HIS A 618 -2.17 -7.87 29.78
C HIS A 618 -2.09 -8.58 28.43
N LEU A 619 -1.22 -8.18 27.52
CA LEU A 619 -1.02 -8.85 26.24
C LEU A 619 -0.61 -10.31 26.41
N LYS A 620 0.32 -10.61 27.32
CA LYS A 620 0.72 -11.99 27.63
C LYS A 620 -0.40 -12.82 28.25
N SER A 621 -1.32 -12.21 28.98
CA SER A 621 -2.51 -12.91 29.46
C SER A 621 -3.47 -13.32 28.35
N LEU A 622 -3.57 -12.50 27.32
CA LEU A 622 -4.37 -12.78 26.12
C LEU A 622 -3.65 -13.75 25.19
N LEU A 623 -2.35 -13.62 25.06
CA LEU A 623 -1.49 -14.30 24.07
C LEU A 623 -0.28 -14.94 24.76
N PRO A 624 -0.45 -16.02 25.53
CA PRO A 624 0.62 -16.61 26.34
C PRO A 624 1.78 -17.18 25.50
N ASN A 625 1.51 -17.63 24.28
CA ASN A 625 2.47 -18.30 23.42
C ASN A 625 3.09 -17.41 22.34
N GLN A 626 2.41 -16.34 21.94
CA GLN A 626 2.95 -15.39 20.97
C GLN A 626 3.98 -14.47 21.62
N MET A 627 5.00 -14.13 20.86
CA MET A 627 5.96 -13.11 21.27
C MET A 627 5.34 -11.70 21.12
N ILE A 628 5.77 -10.79 21.97
CA ILE A 628 5.36 -9.39 21.97
C ILE A 628 6.58 -8.52 21.72
N THR A 629 6.46 -7.59 20.80
CA THR A 629 7.49 -6.60 20.50
C THR A 629 6.90 -5.26 20.07
N PHE A 630 7.74 -4.28 19.84
CA PHE A 630 7.38 -3.05 19.15
C PHE A 630 8.59 -2.47 18.41
N ARG A 631 8.32 -1.76 17.33
CA ARG A 631 9.34 -1.11 16.52
C ARG A 631 9.56 0.31 16.96
N PHE A 632 10.81 0.66 17.16
CA PHE A 632 11.19 1.99 17.63
C PHE A 632 11.25 3.06 16.52
N GLY A 633 11.27 2.68 15.24
CA GLY A 633 11.50 3.60 14.15
C GLY A 633 12.90 4.18 14.19
N GLY A 634 13.86 3.43 13.73
CA GLY A 634 15.27 3.74 13.72
C GLY A 634 16.13 2.63 14.32
N ALA A 635 17.44 2.77 14.17
CA ALA A 635 18.35 1.71 14.57
C ALA A 635 18.39 1.52 16.10
N TYR A 636 17.97 2.50 16.88
CA TYR A 636 18.03 2.43 18.36
C TYR A 636 17.25 3.55 19.04
N PRO A 637 16.70 3.31 20.24
CA PRO A 637 16.13 4.36 21.07
C PRO A 637 17.20 5.40 21.48
N LYS A 638 16.81 6.66 21.59
CA LYS A 638 17.74 7.75 21.90
C LYS A 638 18.34 7.65 23.30
N GLY A 639 17.58 7.12 24.25
CA GLY A 639 17.98 6.96 25.64
C GLY A 639 18.22 5.52 26.07
N LYS A 640 18.09 5.26 27.38
CA LYS A 640 18.20 3.91 27.94
C LYS A 640 16.96 3.10 27.56
N PRO A 641 17.11 1.94 26.92
CA PRO A 641 15.96 1.23 26.36
C PRO A 641 15.21 0.42 27.43
N GLN A 642 14.60 1.08 28.38
CA GLN A 642 13.84 0.41 29.45
C GLN A 642 12.67 -0.43 28.90
N ALA A 643 12.14 -0.07 27.72
CA ALA A 643 11.12 -0.85 27.04
C ALA A 643 11.62 -2.25 26.61
N THR A 644 12.92 -2.44 26.41
CA THR A 644 13.46 -3.77 26.06
C THR A 644 13.30 -4.81 27.16
N ASP A 645 13.03 -4.39 28.40
CA ASP A 645 12.70 -5.32 29.49
C ASP A 645 11.36 -6.02 29.26
N TYR A 646 10.45 -5.36 28.47
CA TYR A 646 9.08 -5.78 28.25
C TYR A 646 8.81 -6.34 26.85
N VAL A 647 9.83 -6.52 26.01
CA VAL A 647 9.69 -7.18 24.69
C VAL A 647 10.33 -8.55 24.71
N ASP A 648 9.85 -9.47 23.90
CA ASP A 648 10.43 -10.82 23.79
C ASP A 648 11.67 -10.84 22.88
N PHE A 649 11.78 -9.88 21.94
CA PHE A 649 12.94 -9.67 21.07
C PHE A 649 13.02 -8.21 20.64
N VAL A 650 14.15 -7.77 20.10
CA VAL A 650 14.39 -6.38 19.68
C VAL A 650 14.44 -6.27 18.15
N PRO A 651 13.48 -5.57 17.53
CA PRO A 651 13.50 -5.24 16.11
C PRO A 651 14.25 -3.93 15.88
N LEU A 652 15.19 -3.93 14.94
CA LEU A 652 15.92 -2.75 14.47
C LEU A 652 15.46 -2.36 13.08
N GLU A 653 15.58 -1.08 12.74
CA GLU A 653 15.20 -0.50 11.46
C GLU A 653 16.26 0.49 11.01
N ILE A 654 16.54 0.58 9.71
CA ILE A 654 17.45 1.57 9.15
C ILE A 654 17.16 1.83 7.67
N TYR A 655 17.18 3.11 7.31
CA TYR A 655 17.17 3.56 5.93
C TYR A 655 18.37 4.47 5.68
N ASP A 656 18.88 4.49 4.45
CA ASP A 656 19.95 5.39 3.98
C ASP A 656 21.23 5.39 4.85
N PHE A 657 21.45 4.34 5.65
CA PHE A 657 22.58 4.25 6.61
C PHE A 657 22.86 5.56 7.35
N ASN A 658 21.84 6.36 7.62
CA ASN A 658 21.95 7.63 8.35
C ASN A 658 22.99 8.61 7.74
N GLY A 659 23.00 8.74 6.42
CA GLY A 659 23.84 9.69 5.68
C GLY A 659 25.14 9.11 5.09
N PHE A 660 25.30 7.78 5.10
CA PHE A 660 26.36 7.09 4.36
C PHE A 660 25.83 6.57 3.01
N ASP A 661 25.42 7.46 2.13
CA ASP A 661 24.80 7.18 0.83
C ASP A 661 25.76 7.16 -0.37
N LYS A 662 27.03 7.51 -0.15
CA LYS A 662 28.06 7.50 -1.19
C LYS A 662 28.74 6.14 -1.30
N PHE A 663 27.99 5.15 -1.78
CA PHE A 663 28.36 3.72 -1.75
C PHE A 663 29.66 3.36 -2.48
N GLU A 664 30.08 4.17 -3.44
CA GLU A 664 31.27 3.95 -4.23
C GLU A 664 32.55 4.61 -3.63
N GLU A 665 32.39 5.43 -2.57
CA GLU A 665 33.52 6.04 -1.91
C GLU A 665 34.29 5.01 -1.07
N ASP A 666 35.62 5.14 -1.06
CA ASP A 666 36.51 4.30 -0.26
C ASP A 666 36.12 4.34 1.22
N GLY A 667 35.90 3.16 1.80
CA GLY A 667 35.52 3.00 3.21
C GLY A 667 34.03 3.13 3.50
N CYS A 668 33.18 3.49 2.55
CA CYS A 668 31.72 3.56 2.75
C CYS A 668 31.16 2.22 3.25
N ARG A 669 31.56 1.12 2.62
CA ARG A 669 31.15 -0.24 3.04
C ARG A 669 31.44 -0.51 4.52
N ASP A 670 32.66 -0.25 4.97
CA ASP A 670 33.05 -0.48 6.38
C ASP A 670 32.32 0.47 7.34
N ASN A 671 31.94 1.67 6.88
CA ASN A 671 31.12 2.59 7.67
C ASN A 671 29.68 2.06 7.83
N CYS A 672 29.06 1.65 6.73
CA CYS A 672 27.69 1.13 6.73
C CYS A 672 27.56 -0.16 7.53
N VAL A 673 28.41 -1.13 7.22
CA VAL A 673 28.46 -2.41 7.94
C VAL A 673 28.79 -2.18 9.42
N GLY A 674 29.78 -1.33 9.70
CA GLY A 674 30.21 -1.03 11.06
C GLY A 674 29.13 -0.37 11.90
N LEU A 675 28.34 0.53 11.33
CA LEU A 675 27.20 1.15 12.01
C LEU A 675 26.17 0.09 12.42
N CYS A 676 25.79 -0.79 11.50
CA CYS A 676 24.78 -1.84 11.77
C CYS A 676 25.28 -2.89 12.75
N VAL A 677 26.55 -3.29 12.64
CA VAL A 677 27.20 -4.19 13.63
C VAL A 677 27.22 -3.54 15.00
N ALA A 678 27.67 -2.29 15.10
CA ALA A 678 27.71 -1.55 16.35
C ALA A 678 26.32 -1.40 17.00
N ALA A 679 25.28 -1.11 16.20
CA ALA A 679 23.91 -1.03 16.67
C ALA A 679 23.42 -2.38 17.23
N THR A 680 23.64 -3.47 16.50
CA THR A 680 23.26 -4.82 16.91
C THR A 680 23.94 -5.22 18.22
N GLU A 681 25.26 -5.03 18.32
CA GLU A 681 26.02 -5.45 19.50
C GLU A 681 25.70 -4.58 20.72
N THR A 682 25.37 -3.31 20.53
CA THR A 682 24.86 -2.45 21.62
C THR A 682 23.54 -2.99 22.18
N GLN A 683 22.58 -3.33 21.32
CA GLN A 683 21.30 -3.89 21.77
C GLN A 683 21.46 -5.26 22.43
N ARG A 684 22.38 -6.10 21.95
CA ARG A 684 22.71 -7.37 22.61
C ARG A 684 23.24 -7.15 24.03
N TYR A 685 24.18 -6.22 24.19
CA TYR A 685 24.71 -5.89 25.51
C TYR A 685 23.60 -5.38 26.45
N GLU A 686 22.75 -4.48 25.99
CA GLU A 686 21.63 -3.91 26.78
C GLU A 686 20.58 -4.94 27.19
N THR A 687 20.46 -6.04 26.45
CA THR A 687 19.55 -7.16 26.77
C THR A 687 20.23 -8.31 27.48
N ASP A 688 21.43 -8.11 28.00
CA ASP A 688 22.25 -9.17 28.59
C ASP A 688 22.46 -10.41 27.69
N TYR A 689 22.43 -10.21 26.37
CA TYR A 689 22.50 -11.29 25.36
C TYR A 689 21.34 -12.30 25.44
N LYS A 690 20.24 -11.94 26.12
CA LYS A 690 19.10 -12.86 26.35
C LYS A 690 18.03 -12.78 25.27
N LYS A 691 17.96 -11.66 24.56
CA LYS A 691 16.89 -11.42 23.57
C LYS A 691 17.42 -11.51 22.14
N PRO A 692 16.67 -12.17 21.24
CA PRO A 692 16.99 -12.14 19.82
C PRO A 692 16.98 -10.70 19.29
N ILE A 693 17.88 -10.40 18.36
CA ILE A 693 17.90 -9.14 17.62
C ILE A 693 17.63 -9.45 16.16
N ILE A 694 16.72 -8.70 15.55
CA ILE A 694 16.43 -8.77 14.12
C ILE A 694 16.51 -7.39 13.48
N TRP A 695 16.73 -7.35 12.18
CA TRP A 695 16.53 -6.17 11.37
C TRP A 695 15.15 -6.30 10.71
N ALA A 696 14.14 -5.67 11.34
CA ALA A 696 12.73 -5.82 11.00
C ALA A 696 12.31 -4.98 9.80
N GLU A 697 13.07 -3.91 9.52
CA GLU A 697 12.80 -3.06 8.36
C GLU A 697 14.08 -2.35 7.92
N TYR A 698 14.37 -2.45 6.64
CA TYR A 698 15.46 -1.73 5.99
C TYR A 698 15.26 -1.77 4.49
N GLY A 699 15.69 -0.72 3.80
CA GLY A 699 15.56 -0.68 2.35
C GLY A 699 16.19 0.57 1.76
N ARG A 700 16.49 0.48 0.47
CA ARG A 700 16.84 1.59 -0.38
C ARG A 700 15.99 1.54 -1.64
N SER A 701 15.46 2.67 -2.05
CA SER A 701 14.73 2.78 -3.31
C SER A 701 15.64 2.60 -4.52
N ALA A 702 15.20 1.81 -5.50
CA ALA A 702 15.84 1.74 -6.81
C ALA A 702 15.49 2.96 -7.68
N CYS A 703 14.40 3.66 -7.37
CA CYS A 703 14.03 4.93 -7.96
C CYS A 703 13.34 5.79 -6.91
N GLY A 704 13.68 7.04 -6.79
CA GLY A 704 13.08 7.94 -5.82
C GLY A 704 13.34 9.38 -6.15
N ILE A 705 12.31 10.20 -6.13
CA ILE A 705 12.41 11.62 -6.47
C ILE A 705 12.65 12.48 -5.23
N LYS A 706 12.12 12.07 -4.10
CA LYS A 706 11.96 12.96 -2.95
C LYS A 706 13.13 12.99 -1.97
N TRP A 707 13.94 11.94 -1.93
CA TRP A 707 14.99 11.81 -0.90
C TRP A 707 16.37 12.30 -1.33
N HIS A 708 16.56 12.58 -2.64
CA HIS A 708 17.87 12.90 -3.21
C HIS A 708 17.76 14.00 -4.27
N GLU A 709 17.19 15.16 -3.94
CA GLU A 709 17.10 16.30 -4.87
C GLU A 709 18.47 16.71 -5.46
N GLU A 710 19.56 16.48 -4.75
CA GLU A 710 20.92 16.79 -5.21
C GLU A 710 21.47 15.78 -6.24
N LEU A 711 20.98 14.55 -6.28
CA LEU A 711 21.45 13.49 -7.18
C LEU A 711 20.81 13.54 -8.57
N PHE A 712 19.73 14.29 -8.73
CA PHE A 712 19.00 14.39 -9.99
C PHE A 712 19.68 15.20 -11.10
N TYR A 713 20.70 15.97 -10.81
CA TYR A 713 21.28 16.94 -11.74
C TYR A 713 22.43 16.44 -12.60
N ASP A 714 22.96 15.25 -12.37
CA ASP A 714 24.02 14.68 -13.23
C ASP A 714 23.46 13.79 -14.33
N ARG A 715 22.62 14.40 -15.19
CA ARG A 715 21.96 13.71 -16.32
C ARG A 715 22.91 13.34 -17.46
N GLU A 716 24.11 13.87 -17.50
CA GLU A 716 24.97 13.76 -18.71
C GLU A 716 25.81 12.48 -18.75
N ASN A 717 26.00 11.75 -17.67
CA ASN A 717 27.03 10.71 -17.65
C ASN A 717 26.59 9.30 -17.20
N MET A 718 25.38 9.07 -16.67
CA MET A 718 24.92 7.73 -16.27
C MET A 718 23.44 7.54 -16.54
N LYS A 719 23.06 6.33 -16.91
CA LYS A 719 21.70 5.88 -16.85
C LYS A 719 21.28 5.83 -15.38
N TYR A 720 20.49 6.81 -14.96
CA TYR A 720 20.10 7.02 -13.56
C TYR A 720 19.57 5.73 -12.89
N LEU A 721 18.70 5.01 -13.58
CA LEU A 721 18.11 3.78 -13.08
C LEU A 721 19.15 2.68 -12.80
N ASP A 722 20.09 2.48 -13.75
CA ASP A 722 21.12 1.45 -13.57
C ASP A 722 21.96 1.73 -12.32
N ARG A 723 22.24 3.00 -12.04
CA ARG A 723 22.95 3.42 -10.83
C ARG A 723 22.15 3.18 -9.56
N GLU A 724 20.87 3.54 -9.54
CA GLU A 724 20.03 3.36 -8.34
C GLU A 724 19.75 1.89 -8.04
N VAL A 725 19.53 1.07 -9.05
CA VAL A 725 19.45 -0.40 -8.90
C VAL A 725 20.77 -0.96 -8.37
N HIS A 726 21.90 -0.48 -8.87
CA HIS A 726 23.22 -0.85 -8.35
C HIS A 726 23.39 -0.44 -6.87
N TYR A 727 22.99 0.77 -6.52
CA TYR A 727 23.07 1.25 -5.12
C TYR A 727 22.12 0.50 -4.20
N GLN A 728 20.91 0.15 -4.67
CA GLN A 728 20.01 -0.73 -3.93
C GLN A 728 20.67 -2.09 -3.65
N THR A 729 21.35 -2.66 -4.65
CA THR A 729 22.08 -3.92 -4.50
C THR A 729 23.21 -3.79 -3.48
N LEU A 730 24.05 -2.76 -3.58
CA LEU A 730 25.12 -2.51 -2.61
C LEU A 730 24.59 -2.31 -1.19
N TYR A 731 23.49 -1.54 -1.04
CA TYR A 731 22.84 -1.35 0.25
C TYR A 731 22.45 -2.69 0.88
N ASN A 732 21.78 -3.54 0.10
CA ASN A 732 21.36 -4.86 0.56
C ASN A 732 22.53 -5.76 0.90
N ASP A 733 23.62 -5.73 0.12
CA ASP A 733 24.83 -6.52 0.39
C ASP A 733 25.50 -6.07 1.70
N TYR A 734 25.53 -4.77 1.99
CA TYR A 734 26.09 -4.25 3.25
C TYR A 734 25.22 -4.65 4.45
N MET A 735 23.91 -4.59 4.33
CA MET A 735 22.98 -5.07 5.36
C MET A 735 23.16 -6.58 5.61
N GLN A 736 23.21 -7.39 4.54
CA GLN A 736 23.43 -8.83 4.65
C GLN A 736 24.76 -9.14 5.33
N GLN A 737 25.83 -8.44 4.99
CA GLN A 737 27.12 -8.60 5.64
C GLN A 737 27.06 -8.28 7.14
N ALA A 738 26.42 -7.16 7.52
CA ALA A 738 26.29 -6.76 8.92
C ALA A 738 25.51 -7.81 9.73
N VAL A 739 24.40 -8.29 9.18
CA VAL A 739 23.56 -9.33 9.80
C VAL A 739 24.33 -10.64 9.96
N GLU A 740 25.11 -11.04 8.94
CA GLU A 740 25.90 -12.27 8.96
C GLU A 740 27.06 -12.19 9.96
N GLU A 741 27.77 -11.05 10.02
CA GLU A 741 28.88 -10.82 10.98
C GLU A 741 28.40 -10.83 12.44
N CYS A 742 27.18 -10.34 12.71
CA CYS A 742 26.58 -10.38 14.03
C CYS A 742 25.82 -11.68 14.33
N ASN A 743 25.60 -12.53 13.34
CA ASN A 743 24.70 -13.68 13.47
C ASN A 743 23.36 -13.26 14.11
N CYS A 744 22.70 -12.24 13.51
CA CYS A 744 21.37 -11.81 13.95
C CYS A 744 20.35 -12.94 13.81
N SER A 745 19.29 -12.89 14.60
CA SER A 745 18.27 -13.95 14.64
C SER A 745 17.26 -13.87 13.49
N GLY A 746 17.28 -12.78 12.70
CA GLY A 746 16.40 -12.64 11.54
C GLY A 746 16.49 -11.30 10.84
N THR A 747 15.85 -11.24 9.68
CA THR A 747 15.71 -10.05 8.87
C THR A 747 14.38 -10.01 8.16
N ALA A 748 13.85 -8.80 7.90
CA ALA A 748 12.70 -8.57 7.04
C ALA A 748 12.86 -7.22 6.32
N PRO A 749 13.42 -7.22 5.11
CA PRO A 749 13.58 -5.99 4.35
C PRO A 749 12.25 -5.38 3.92
N TRP A 750 12.25 -4.11 3.65
CA TRP A 750 11.21 -3.36 2.99
C TRP A 750 11.45 -3.43 1.50
N TRP A 751 10.62 -4.03 0.66
CA TRP A 751 9.42 -4.79 0.94
C TRP A 751 9.16 -5.84 -0.18
N TRP A 752 8.07 -6.62 -0.12
CA TRP A 752 7.82 -7.72 -1.07
C TRP A 752 7.61 -7.24 -2.50
N CYS A 753 6.57 -6.44 -2.72
CA CYS A 753 6.13 -6.09 -4.07
C CYS A 753 6.95 -4.97 -4.70
N GLY A 754 7.50 -5.21 -5.88
CA GLY A 754 8.17 -4.21 -6.70
C GLY A 754 7.20 -3.40 -7.54
N GLY A 755 7.72 -2.34 -8.09
CA GLY A 755 7.00 -1.32 -8.83
C GLY A 755 6.98 0.01 -8.10
N PHE A 756 6.79 1.07 -8.86
CA PHE A 756 6.87 2.43 -8.32
C PHE A 756 5.69 2.74 -7.39
N ARG A 757 5.99 3.13 -6.16
CA ARG A 757 5.01 3.63 -5.18
C ARG A 757 4.86 5.13 -5.31
N TYR A 758 3.70 5.55 -5.76
CA TYR A 758 3.44 6.96 -5.97
C TYR A 758 3.49 7.79 -4.68
N THR A 759 2.96 7.29 -3.58
CA THR A 759 2.93 8.01 -2.30
C THR A 759 4.31 8.25 -1.69
N GLU A 760 5.27 7.38 -1.98
CA GLU A 760 6.66 7.49 -1.53
C GLU A 760 7.60 7.93 -2.66
N LEU A 761 7.12 8.00 -3.90
CA LEU A 761 7.92 8.26 -5.08
C LEU A 761 9.14 7.32 -5.17
N ALA A 762 8.94 6.03 -4.90
CA ALA A 762 10.01 5.09 -4.68
C ALA A 762 9.65 3.67 -5.10
N ASP A 763 10.65 2.83 -5.39
CA ASP A 763 10.52 1.38 -5.55
C ASP A 763 11.56 0.68 -4.68
N PHE A 764 11.10 -0.05 -3.68
CA PHE A 764 11.93 -0.84 -2.76
C PHE A 764 11.80 -2.36 -3.04
N GLY A 765 11.07 -2.75 -4.07
CA GLY A 765 10.62 -4.13 -4.26
C GLY A 765 11.73 -5.16 -4.44
N TYR A 766 11.49 -6.33 -3.88
CA TYR A 766 12.32 -7.54 -4.06
C TYR A 766 11.80 -8.44 -5.17
N VAL A 767 10.53 -8.28 -5.53
CA VAL A 767 9.88 -8.99 -6.64
C VAL A 767 9.34 -7.96 -7.61
N MET A 768 9.71 -8.10 -8.87
CA MET A 768 9.20 -7.25 -9.96
C MET A 768 7.69 -7.47 -10.17
N PRO A 769 6.98 -6.52 -10.77
CA PRO A 769 5.55 -6.67 -11.08
C PRO A 769 5.18 -7.91 -11.88
N ASP A 770 6.09 -8.40 -12.71
CA ASP A 770 5.91 -9.64 -13.50
C ASP A 770 6.13 -10.94 -12.69
N GLY A 771 6.49 -10.82 -11.41
CA GLY A 771 6.75 -11.93 -10.50
C GLY A 771 8.19 -12.44 -10.51
N THR A 772 9.10 -11.81 -11.25
CA THR A 772 10.53 -12.16 -11.23
C THR A 772 11.24 -11.48 -10.06
N LEU A 773 12.31 -12.08 -9.55
CA LEU A 773 13.12 -11.48 -8.51
C LEU A 773 14.02 -10.38 -9.08
N THR A 774 14.08 -9.26 -8.38
CA THR A 774 15.14 -8.26 -8.58
C THR A 774 16.51 -8.84 -8.22
N GLU A 775 17.61 -8.16 -8.58
CA GLU A 775 18.95 -8.59 -8.17
C GLU A 775 19.08 -8.61 -6.63
N SER A 776 18.51 -7.59 -5.95
CA SER A 776 18.42 -7.57 -4.49
C SER A 776 17.60 -8.75 -3.95
N GLY A 777 16.50 -9.10 -4.62
CA GLY A 777 15.67 -10.24 -4.25
C GLY A 777 16.41 -11.57 -4.39
N LYS A 778 17.17 -11.77 -5.46
CA LYS A 778 17.99 -12.97 -5.67
C LYS A 778 19.09 -13.11 -4.59
N SER A 779 19.81 -12.00 -4.32
CA SER A 779 20.84 -11.96 -3.28
C SER A 779 20.25 -12.26 -1.90
N TYR A 780 19.09 -11.67 -1.59
CA TYR A 780 18.43 -11.86 -0.30
C TYR A 780 17.98 -13.31 -0.06
N VAL A 781 17.37 -13.95 -1.05
CA VAL A 781 16.96 -15.37 -0.94
C VAL A 781 18.16 -16.26 -0.67
N ALA A 782 19.25 -16.09 -1.41
CA ALA A 782 20.48 -16.84 -1.21
C ALA A 782 21.10 -16.58 0.19
N PHE A 783 21.03 -15.36 0.66
CA PHE A 783 21.47 -14.97 1.99
C PHE A 783 20.63 -15.64 3.10
N CYS A 784 19.29 -15.61 2.98
CA CYS A 784 18.40 -16.26 3.95
C CYS A 784 18.69 -17.75 4.09
N GLU A 785 18.98 -18.43 2.99
CA GLU A 785 19.32 -19.86 3.02
C GLU A 785 20.63 -20.10 3.80
N ARG A 786 21.66 -19.28 3.59
CA ARG A 786 22.92 -19.37 4.37
C ARG A 786 22.67 -19.11 5.86
N MET A 787 21.89 -18.10 6.21
CA MET A 787 21.63 -17.74 7.61
C MET A 787 20.82 -18.79 8.38
N LYS A 788 19.93 -19.52 7.73
CA LYS A 788 19.22 -20.65 8.36
C LYS A 788 20.19 -21.73 8.82
N HIS A 789 21.23 -22.02 8.05
CA HIS A 789 22.26 -22.98 8.42
C HIS A 789 23.12 -22.46 9.60
N LYS A 790 23.34 -21.15 9.68
CA LYS A 790 24.13 -20.53 10.76
C LYS A 790 23.34 -20.27 12.05
N ALA A 791 22.03 -20.46 12.07
CA ALA A 791 21.17 -20.14 13.22
C ALA A 791 21.62 -20.80 14.56
N SER A 792 22.25 -21.96 14.48
CA SER A 792 22.80 -22.68 15.64
C SER A 792 24.20 -22.26 16.06
N GLU A 793 24.92 -21.50 15.22
CA GLU A 793 26.32 -21.14 15.48
C GLU A 793 26.43 -20.11 16.61
N THR A 794 27.56 -20.16 17.33
CA THR A 794 27.96 -19.18 18.35
C THR A 794 29.29 -18.56 17.96
N ASP A 795 29.43 -17.26 18.19
CA ASP A 795 30.68 -16.55 17.96
C ASP A 795 31.61 -16.71 19.21
N GLU A 796 32.63 -17.49 19.07
CA GLU A 796 33.60 -17.80 20.15
C GLU A 796 34.84 -16.86 20.15
N ARG A 797 34.90 -15.87 19.26
CA ARG A 797 36.01 -14.92 19.21
C ARG A 797 36.12 -14.12 20.52
N GLU A 798 37.30 -13.73 20.88
CA GLU A 798 37.53 -12.80 21.99
C GLU A 798 36.86 -11.46 21.75
N SER A 799 36.34 -10.85 22.81
CA SER A 799 35.69 -9.57 22.74
C SER A 799 36.65 -8.38 22.66
N PHE A 800 36.39 -7.46 21.79
CA PHE A 800 36.90 -6.08 21.78
C PHE A 800 35.82 -5.16 22.36
N VAL A 801 36.07 -4.66 23.56
CA VAL A 801 35.08 -3.90 24.34
C VAL A 801 35.35 -2.41 24.23
N VAL A 802 34.30 -1.64 23.91
CA VAL A 802 34.35 -0.18 23.91
C VAL A 802 33.21 0.34 24.78
N GLU A 803 33.45 1.38 25.57
CA GLU A 803 32.45 2.06 26.39
C GLU A 803 32.21 3.47 25.82
N GLY A 804 30.94 3.93 25.84
CA GLY A 804 30.55 5.28 25.42
C GLY A 804 29.38 5.82 26.28
N ASN A 805 29.46 7.10 26.66
CA ASN A 805 28.33 7.74 27.35
C ASN A 805 27.37 8.32 26.30
N VAL A 806 26.16 7.80 26.26
CA VAL A 806 25.11 8.19 25.30
C VAL A 806 24.78 9.66 25.43
N TYR A 807 24.77 10.20 26.64
CA TYR A 807 24.39 11.60 26.90
C TYR A 807 25.45 12.63 26.48
N ASP A 808 26.65 12.19 26.09
CA ASP A 808 27.69 13.07 25.52
C ASP A 808 27.38 13.49 24.07
N TYR A 809 26.29 12.96 23.48
CA TYR A 809 25.93 13.12 22.07
C TYR A 809 24.52 13.70 21.91
N VAL A 810 24.37 14.65 21.00
CA VAL A 810 23.11 15.37 20.79
C VAL A 810 21.97 14.44 20.34
N ASP A 811 22.25 13.50 19.42
CA ASP A 811 21.30 12.47 18.96
C ASP A 811 21.50 11.12 19.68
N GLY A 812 21.95 11.19 20.95
CA GLY A 812 22.07 10.04 21.81
C GLY A 812 22.93 8.89 21.20
N LYS A 813 22.41 7.67 21.23
CA LYS A 813 23.09 6.49 20.67
C LYS A 813 23.41 6.61 19.18
N ASN A 814 22.57 7.27 18.40
CA ASN A 814 22.80 7.47 16.97
C ASN A 814 24.17 8.10 16.72
N ASP A 815 24.39 9.24 17.32
CA ASP A 815 25.65 9.97 17.18
C ASP A 815 26.83 9.22 17.82
N MET A 816 26.59 8.60 18.96
CA MET A 816 27.60 7.77 19.61
C MET A 816 28.09 6.66 18.68
N LEU A 817 27.17 5.93 18.06
CA LEU A 817 27.52 4.81 17.19
C LEU A 817 28.17 5.27 15.87
N LYS A 818 27.74 6.40 15.32
CA LYS A 818 28.42 7.01 14.16
C LYS A 818 29.85 7.42 14.48
N LYS A 819 30.11 7.98 15.67
CA LYS A 819 31.42 8.55 16.05
C LYS A 819 32.39 7.51 16.59
N ILE A 820 31.93 6.62 17.49
CA ILE A 820 32.81 5.62 18.12
C ILE A 820 32.55 4.19 17.67
N GLY A 821 31.31 3.83 17.37
CA GLY A 821 30.92 2.47 17.00
C GLY A 821 31.52 2.00 15.69
N ILE A 822 31.55 2.82 14.67
CA ILE A 822 32.16 2.52 13.36
C ILE A 822 33.68 2.27 13.51
N GLU A 823 34.39 3.13 14.23
CA GLU A 823 35.82 2.97 14.43
C GLU A 823 36.14 1.77 15.34
N ALA A 824 35.30 1.50 16.32
CA ALA A 824 35.39 0.30 17.14
C ALA A 824 35.22 -0.98 16.32
N TYR A 825 34.25 -1.00 15.39
CA TYR A 825 34.04 -2.09 14.44
C TYR A 825 35.30 -2.33 13.58
N LYS A 826 35.80 -1.30 12.93
CA LYS A 826 37.01 -1.40 12.10
C LYS A 826 38.21 -1.96 12.89
N THR A 827 38.34 -1.53 14.15
CA THR A 827 39.40 -2.02 15.03
C THR A 827 39.20 -3.48 15.44
N ALA A 828 37.97 -3.85 15.82
CA ALA A 828 37.61 -5.23 16.16
C ALA A 828 37.86 -6.18 14.99
N LYS A 829 37.43 -5.77 13.79
CA LYS A 829 37.65 -6.51 12.54
C LYS A 829 39.14 -6.72 12.23
N LYS A 830 39.95 -5.68 12.38
CA LYS A 830 41.41 -5.77 12.19
C LYS A 830 42.09 -6.72 13.17
N LEU A 831 41.56 -6.83 14.39
CA LEU A 831 42.05 -7.69 15.45
C LEU A 831 41.46 -9.11 15.44
N ASP A 832 40.53 -9.39 14.52
CA ASP A 832 39.71 -10.61 14.45
C ASP A 832 39.00 -10.90 15.79
N LYS A 833 38.38 -9.84 16.36
CA LYS A 833 37.67 -9.93 17.64
C LYS A 833 36.19 -9.60 17.44
N LYS A 834 35.34 -10.13 18.33
CA LYS A 834 33.94 -9.76 18.42
C LYS A 834 33.79 -8.36 19.02
N LEU A 835 33.07 -7.47 18.38
CA LEU A 835 32.78 -6.17 18.95
C LEU A 835 31.78 -6.28 20.10
N VAL A 836 32.01 -5.53 21.17
CA VAL A 836 31.10 -5.32 22.29
C VAL A 836 31.04 -3.83 22.59
N ILE A 837 29.89 -3.21 22.46
CA ILE A 837 29.68 -1.80 22.83
C ILE A 837 28.87 -1.74 24.11
N LYS A 838 29.45 -1.06 25.13
CA LYS A 838 28.79 -0.82 26.43
C LYS A 838 28.34 0.63 26.52
N PRO A 839 27.06 0.93 26.22
CA PRO A 839 26.56 2.25 26.45
C PRO A 839 26.46 2.54 27.95
N THR A 840 26.77 3.76 28.34
CA THR A 840 26.56 4.29 29.68
C THR A 840 25.66 5.51 29.61
N TYR A 841 24.91 5.77 30.67
CA TYR A 841 23.89 6.82 30.78
C TYR A 841 24.21 7.66 32.01
N LYS A 842 25.31 8.41 31.94
CA LYS A 842 25.75 9.23 33.07
C LYS A 842 25.55 10.69 32.76
N SER A 843 24.72 11.38 33.55
CA SER A 843 24.70 12.83 33.57
C SER A 843 26.04 13.36 34.09
N ASN A 844 26.59 14.40 33.50
CA ASN A 844 27.72 15.10 34.05
C ASN A 844 27.28 15.78 35.36
N GLN A 845 27.70 15.26 36.50
CA GLN A 845 27.52 15.85 37.80
C GLN A 845 28.42 17.07 37.95
#